data_d15d26a831ac982e8c34fe54abb036c5
#
_entry.id   d15d26a831ac982e8c34fe54abb036c5
#
_cell.length_a   1.000
_cell.length_b   1.000
_cell.length_c   1.000
_cell.angle_alpha   90.00
_cell.angle_beta   90.00
_cell.angle_gamma   90.00
#
_symmetry.space_group_name_H-M   'P 1'
#
loop_
_entity.id
_entity.type
_entity.pdbx_description
1 polymer ?
#
loop_
_entity_poly.entity_id
_entity_poly.type
_entity_poly.pdbx_seq_one_letter_code
_entity_poly.pdbx_strand_id
1 'polypeptide(L)'
;MTADLGSQSPPGTPARQQGLSVPQALLLAEQHRAAGRLDLAQNICQQILRAQPRNGDALHLLGVTLHQAGQHAAAIDVVQRAIAANPSMPLYHSNLGEMLRLAGRPEEAVAAGLRSVALQPSFPPALNNLGIAYYDCGDYDAAIGNYKRALAIDPGFAEAHNNLGNAFRAQRKFAEAVPAYHRAIQLKPGYADAYNNLGTAIRDQRKSKEAEEPYRKAMALKPRDPSILNNLALTMLDLDRADEALALLQQSIAMEPRNHATFTYFASAYVDKEMFEEARIACERALVLKPDHPEALNVMGQILSDLGQPEAALASYQRAVAIKPDLKDAYNNMGNVFKELGRFDEARQAYLKSLELDPRSVSVLLNLADGKKFVAGDPHLETMRELATDIGALTEEEQMQLHFALGKAYADLGDQGASFRHLLQGNGLKRRAIDYDEAGTVGFFERIRAVFTPELIAARKSQGDPSRLPIFILGMPRSGTTLVEQILASHRKVNGAGEIKDFDTVGRVVRPNGAPDMSYPDYLPALGPEQLREMGARYVKRLGAYSTTAERITNKMPSSFFYVGLIHLALPGARIIHTRRNPIDTCVSCFTKLFVGAQNYAYELSELGRYYRRYDELMAHWRRVLPAGAMLEVPYEALVEDFEPWARRIVDYCGLEWDDACLAFHETKRPVRTASASQVRRPIFKSSIGRWLAYKDLLEPLIKELPREGESAATS
;
A
#
# COMPACT_ATOMS: atom_id res chain seq x y z
N MET A 1 -28.22 92.99 55.40
CA MET A 1 -27.28 94.07 55.03
C MET A 1 -26.27 93.43 54.02
N THR A 2 -26.23 94.07 52.91
CA THR A 2 -25.21 94.15 51.89
C THR A 2 -24.82 92.80 51.17
N ALA A 3 -25.27 92.77 49.92
CA ALA A 3 -24.89 91.99 48.80
C ALA A 3 -23.39 92.09 48.48
N ASP A 4 -22.87 91.01 47.89
CA ASP A 4 -21.75 91.19 46.98
C ASP A 4 -21.95 90.28 45.74
N LEU A 5 -21.78 90.89 44.60
CA LEU A 5 -21.98 90.37 43.28
C LEU A 5 -20.64 89.75 42.79
N GLY A 6 -20.53 88.45 42.74
CA GLY A 6 -19.40 87.73 42.09
C GLY A 6 -19.65 87.49 40.61
N SER A 7 -18.81 88.07 39.79
CA SER A 7 -18.76 87.97 38.31
C SER A 7 -18.62 86.55 37.79
N GLN A 8 -19.57 86.14 36.96
CA GLN A 8 -19.44 84.94 36.15
C GLN A 8 -18.53 85.23 34.96
N SER A 9 -17.46 84.43 34.85
CA SER A 9 -16.66 84.28 33.61
C SER A 9 -17.40 83.39 32.57
N PRO A 10 -17.26 83.63 31.27
CA PRO A 10 -17.96 82.87 30.25
C PRO A 10 -17.42 81.47 30.15
N PRO A 11 -18.25 80.47 29.69
CA PRO A 11 -17.85 79.05 29.56
C PRO A 11 -16.75 78.87 28.52
N GLY A 12 -15.69 78.17 28.92
CA GLY A 12 -14.57 77.88 28.10
C GLY A 12 -15.01 77.06 26.88
N THR A 13 -14.46 77.38 25.74
CA THR A 13 -14.55 76.65 24.47
C THR A 13 -14.20 75.20 24.68
N PRO A 14 -14.97 74.23 24.16
CA PRO A 14 -14.62 72.78 24.25
C PRO A 14 -13.29 72.54 23.55
N ALA A 15 -12.35 71.95 24.26
CA ALA A 15 -11.07 71.49 23.69
C ALA A 15 -11.35 70.64 22.44
N ARG A 16 -10.90 71.10 21.28
CA ARG A 16 -10.85 70.30 20.06
C ARG A 16 -10.11 69.05 20.43
N GLN A 17 -10.80 67.86 20.42
CA GLN A 17 -10.15 66.58 20.38
C GLN A 17 -9.24 66.66 19.18
N GLN A 18 -7.91 66.67 19.40
CA GLN A 18 -6.93 66.55 18.33
C GLN A 18 -7.13 65.18 17.73
N GLY A 19 -7.71 65.10 16.52
CA GLY A 19 -7.84 63.84 15.75
C GLY A 19 -6.44 63.24 15.51
N LEU A 20 -6.35 61.95 15.57
CA LEU A 20 -5.09 61.24 15.29
C LEU A 20 -4.51 61.71 13.94
N SER A 21 -3.22 62.00 13.89
CA SER A 21 -2.55 62.24 12.61
C SER A 21 -2.60 60.97 11.72
N VAL A 22 -2.51 61.12 10.40
CA VAL A 22 -2.58 59.97 9.46
C VAL A 22 -1.56 58.89 9.82
N PRO A 23 -0.28 59.19 10.17
CA PRO A 23 0.67 58.17 10.61
C PRO A 23 0.22 57.44 11.89
N GLN A 24 -0.36 58.15 12.84
CA GLN A 24 -0.88 57.53 14.09
C GLN A 24 -2.10 56.64 13.81
N ALA A 25 -2.99 57.06 12.89
CA ALA A 25 -4.15 56.29 12.50
C ALA A 25 -3.74 55.03 11.71
N LEU A 26 -2.73 55.10 10.84
CA LEU A 26 -2.16 53.92 10.15
C LEU A 26 -1.52 52.95 11.15
N LEU A 27 -0.75 53.43 12.12
CA LEU A 27 -0.18 52.59 13.16
C LEU A 27 -1.26 51.89 13.98
N LEU A 28 -2.33 52.60 14.35
CA LEU A 28 -3.48 52.04 15.07
C LEU A 28 -4.21 50.97 14.21
N ALA A 29 -4.40 51.23 12.93
CA ALA A 29 -5.00 50.29 12.01
C ALA A 29 -4.15 49.00 11.88
N GLU A 30 -2.81 49.12 11.79
CA GLU A 30 -1.88 47.98 11.78
C GLU A 30 -1.94 47.19 13.09
N GLN A 31 -2.00 47.85 14.25
CA GLN A 31 -2.18 47.17 15.53
C GLN A 31 -3.50 46.40 15.60
N HIS A 32 -4.62 46.97 15.09
CA HIS A 32 -5.88 46.23 15.00
C HIS A 32 -5.80 45.05 14.06
N ARG A 33 -5.17 45.20 12.88
CA ARG A 33 -4.96 44.13 11.93
C ARG A 33 -4.13 42.98 12.54
N ALA A 34 -3.03 43.31 13.19
CA ALA A 34 -2.16 42.35 13.87
C ALA A 34 -2.88 41.63 15.02
N ALA A 35 -3.83 42.29 15.68
CA ALA A 35 -4.67 41.70 16.72
C ALA A 35 -5.91 40.95 16.17
N GLY A 36 -6.04 40.77 14.86
CA GLY A 36 -7.17 40.05 14.21
C GLY A 36 -8.48 40.88 14.17
N ARG A 37 -8.47 42.15 14.61
CA ARG A 37 -9.65 43.03 14.59
C ARG A 37 -9.77 43.71 13.24
N LEU A 38 -10.05 42.90 12.19
CA LEU A 38 -9.96 43.34 10.79
C LEU A 38 -10.94 44.42 10.44
N ASP A 39 -12.19 44.41 10.97
CA ASP A 39 -13.21 45.43 10.72
C ASP A 39 -12.78 46.79 11.21
N LEU A 40 -12.13 46.87 12.39
CA LEU A 40 -11.62 48.14 12.94
C LEU A 40 -10.47 48.67 12.08
N ALA A 41 -9.58 47.82 11.63
CA ALA A 41 -8.48 48.20 10.74
C ALA A 41 -9.02 48.74 9.40
N GLN A 42 -10.01 48.06 8.80
CA GLN A 42 -10.66 48.48 7.56
C GLN A 42 -11.33 49.87 7.73
N ASN A 43 -12.09 50.06 8.81
CA ASN A 43 -12.78 51.31 9.08
C ASN A 43 -11.82 52.50 9.22
N ILE A 44 -10.69 52.31 9.92
CA ILE A 44 -9.67 53.36 10.05
C ILE A 44 -9.06 53.68 8.67
N CYS A 45 -8.67 52.66 7.89
CA CYS A 45 -8.13 52.87 6.55
C CYS A 45 -9.13 53.62 5.67
N GLN A 46 -10.43 53.26 5.71
CA GLN A 46 -11.48 53.93 4.94
C GLN A 46 -11.68 55.38 5.37
N GLN A 47 -11.57 55.69 6.66
CA GLN A 47 -11.63 57.06 7.14
C GLN A 47 -10.48 57.92 6.62
N ILE A 48 -9.24 57.36 6.60
CA ILE A 48 -8.09 58.03 5.99
C ILE A 48 -8.34 58.27 4.50
N LEU A 49 -8.85 57.28 3.77
CA LEU A 49 -9.09 57.33 2.32
C LEU A 49 -10.25 58.28 1.93
N ARG A 50 -11.21 58.55 2.82
CA ARG A 50 -12.21 59.61 2.62
C ARG A 50 -11.57 60.99 2.60
N ALA A 51 -10.57 61.23 3.45
CA ALA A 51 -9.86 62.51 3.52
C ALA A 51 -8.73 62.59 2.48
N GLN A 52 -8.06 61.43 2.19
CA GLN A 52 -6.93 61.33 1.29
C GLN A 52 -7.10 60.14 0.35
N PRO A 53 -7.89 60.23 -0.71
CA PRO A 53 -8.24 59.08 -1.59
C PRO A 53 -7.06 58.41 -2.28
N ARG A 54 -5.92 59.05 -2.39
CA ARG A 54 -4.69 58.54 -3.00
C ARG A 54 -3.58 58.24 -1.97
N ASN A 55 -3.93 58.10 -0.69
CA ASN A 55 -2.95 57.75 0.32
C ASN A 55 -2.53 56.28 0.09
N GLY A 56 -1.29 56.05 -0.46
CA GLY A 56 -0.79 54.74 -0.85
C GLY A 56 -0.67 53.79 0.33
N ASP A 57 -0.22 54.25 1.50
CA ASP A 57 -0.06 53.44 2.70
C ASP A 57 -1.41 52.96 3.25
N ALA A 58 -2.43 53.86 3.26
CA ALA A 58 -3.78 53.49 3.66
C ALA A 58 -4.44 52.50 2.68
N LEU A 59 -4.24 52.67 1.36
CA LEU A 59 -4.68 51.71 0.34
C LEU A 59 -3.99 50.38 0.51
N HIS A 60 -2.67 50.36 0.70
CA HIS A 60 -1.91 49.15 0.89
C HIS A 60 -2.35 48.38 2.14
N LEU A 61 -2.46 49.07 3.29
CA LEU A 61 -2.90 48.49 4.57
C LEU A 61 -4.35 47.95 4.47
N LEU A 62 -5.24 48.65 3.78
CA LEU A 62 -6.59 48.18 3.49
C LEU A 62 -6.55 46.90 2.66
N GLY A 63 -5.74 46.85 1.60
CA GLY A 63 -5.58 45.67 0.77
C GLY A 63 -5.08 44.46 1.54
N VAL A 64 -4.03 44.63 2.38
CA VAL A 64 -3.51 43.55 3.25
C VAL A 64 -4.59 43.08 4.24
N THR A 65 -5.39 44.02 4.82
CA THR A 65 -6.47 43.69 5.74
C THR A 65 -7.62 42.92 5.06
N LEU A 66 -8.02 43.35 3.85
CA LEU A 66 -9.01 42.64 3.02
C LEU A 66 -8.55 41.25 2.66
N HIS A 67 -7.26 41.07 2.31
CA HIS A 67 -6.67 39.80 2.04
C HIS A 67 -6.74 38.86 3.24
N GLN A 68 -6.37 39.34 4.43
CA GLN A 68 -6.47 38.61 5.68
C GLN A 68 -7.94 38.22 6.03
N ALA A 69 -8.91 39.06 5.59
CA ALA A 69 -10.34 38.76 5.69
C ALA A 69 -10.89 37.81 4.61
N GLY A 70 -10.03 37.24 3.76
CA GLY A 70 -10.41 36.32 2.67
C GLY A 70 -10.99 36.98 1.41
N GLN A 71 -10.98 38.33 1.35
CA GLN A 71 -11.53 39.11 0.22
C GLN A 71 -10.44 39.36 -0.84
N HIS A 72 -9.90 38.27 -1.43
CA HIS A 72 -8.69 38.32 -2.25
C HIS A 72 -8.82 39.21 -3.50
N ALA A 73 -9.96 39.16 -4.21
CA ALA A 73 -10.16 39.97 -5.41
C ALA A 73 -10.18 41.48 -5.10
N ALA A 74 -10.89 41.88 -4.05
CA ALA A 74 -10.93 43.27 -3.60
C ALA A 74 -9.55 43.75 -3.07
N ALA A 75 -8.80 42.85 -2.40
CA ALA A 75 -7.45 43.13 -1.93
C ALA A 75 -6.50 43.48 -3.09
N ILE A 76 -6.52 42.69 -4.15
CA ILE A 76 -5.71 42.90 -5.37
C ILE A 76 -6.02 44.26 -6.01
N ASP A 77 -7.31 44.62 -6.18
CA ASP A 77 -7.71 45.90 -6.77
C ASP A 77 -7.18 47.10 -5.90
N VAL A 78 -7.37 46.98 -4.60
CA VAL A 78 -6.97 48.08 -3.68
C VAL A 78 -5.44 48.23 -3.64
N VAL A 79 -4.66 47.11 -3.66
CA VAL A 79 -3.19 47.22 -3.70
C VAL A 79 -2.69 47.72 -5.06
N GLN A 80 -3.35 47.39 -6.16
CA GLN A 80 -3.03 47.97 -7.49
C GLN A 80 -3.25 49.52 -7.46
N ARG A 81 -4.29 50.01 -6.79
CA ARG A 81 -4.51 51.45 -6.57
C ARG A 81 -3.43 52.06 -5.67
N ALA A 82 -2.94 51.33 -4.65
CA ALA A 82 -1.81 51.76 -3.85
C ALA A 82 -0.55 51.92 -4.72
N ILE A 83 -0.27 50.98 -5.59
CA ILE A 83 0.86 51.02 -6.55
C ILE A 83 0.68 52.20 -7.54
N ALA A 84 -0.54 52.41 -8.05
CA ALA A 84 -0.80 53.57 -8.90
C ALA A 84 -0.58 54.93 -8.18
N ALA A 85 -0.80 54.97 -6.86
CA ALA A 85 -0.55 56.17 -6.05
C ALA A 85 0.95 56.34 -5.73
N ASN A 86 1.68 55.24 -5.50
CA ASN A 86 3.13 55.26 -5.25
C ASN A 86 3.82 54.04 -5.88
N PRO A 87 4.24 54.10 -7.16
CA PRO A 87 4.83 52.95 -7.90
C PRO A 87 6.21 52.51 -7.40
N SER A 88 6.89 53.31 -6.60
CA SER A 88 8.26 53.05 -6.16
C SER A 88 8.37 52.32 -4.82
N MET A 89 7.26 51.86 -4.26
CA MET A 89 7.24 51.14 -2.99
C MET A 89 7.39 49.63 -3.17
N PRO A 90 8.55 49.03 -2.86
CA PRO A 90 8.80 47.62 -3.06
C PRO A 90 7.81 46.71 -2.35
N LEU A 91 7.41 47.07 -1.13
CA LEU A 91 6.48 46.30 -0.30
C LEU A 91 5.11 46.11 -0.96
N TYR A 92 4.61 47.12 -1.69
CA TYR A 92 3.30 47.02 -2.36
C TYR A 92 3.34 45.95 -3.46
N HIS A 93 4.41 45.96 -4.25
CA HIS A 93 4.60 44.95 -5.30
C HIS A 93 4.83 43.55 -4.75
N SER A 94 5.58 43.42 -3.63
CA SER A 94 5.79 42.14 -2.96
C SER A 94 4.48 41.55 -2.44
N ASN A 95 3.64 42.35 -1.77
CA ASN A 95 2.37 41.87 -1.25
C ASN A 95 1.33 41.62 -2.36
N LEU A 96 1.36 42.42 -3.45
CA LEU A 96 0.56 42.11 -4.65
C LEU A 96 0.94 40.74 -5.22
N GLY A 97 2.22 40.42 -5.29
CA GLY A 97 2.70 39.12 -5.76
C GLY A 97 2.14 37.98 -4.93
N GLU A 98 2.17 38.07 -3.60
CA GLU A 98 1.60 37.05 -2.71
C GLU A 98 0.06 36.92 -2.89
N MET A 99 -0.66 38.03 -3.01
CA MET A 99 -2.11 38.00 -3.25
C MET A 99 -2.47 37.38 -4.59
N LEU A 100 -1.72 37.69 -5.65
CA LEU A 100 -1.92 37.09 -6.98
C LEU A 100 -1.64 35.59 -6.96
N ARG A 101 -0.59 35.17 -6.27
CA ARG A 101 -0.23 33.77 -6.09
C ARG A 101 -1.36 32.97 -5.44
N LEU A 102 -1.89 33.46 -4.32
CA LEU A 102 -3.01 32.85 -3.60
C LEU A 102 -4.34 32.90 -4.37
N ALA A 103 -4.45 33.83 -5.33
CA ALA A 103 -5.56 33.87 -6.30
C ALA A 103 -5.38 32.93 -7.49
N GLY A 104 -4.34 32.06 -7.52
CA GLY A 104 -4.08 31.12 -8.61
C GLY A 104 -3.51 31.77 -9.88
N ARG A 105 -2.79 32.91 -9.74
CA ARG A 105 -2.19 33.71 -10.85
C ARG A 105 -0.68 33.80 -10.66
N PRO A 106 0.04 32.68 -10.67
CA PRO A 106 1.46 32.67 -10.28
C PRO A 106 2.39 33.41 -11.25
N GLU A 107 2.08 33.46 -12.54
CA GLU A 107 2.90 34.20 -13.52
C GLU A 107 2.81 35.71 -13.28
N GLU A 108 1.66 36.22 -12.91
CA GLU A 108 1.49 37.63 -12.57
C GLU A 108 2.13 37.94 -11.18
N ALA A 109 2.14 36.95 -10.29
CA ALA A 109 2.86 37.06 -9.02
C ALA A 109 4.38 37.19 -9.24
N VAL A 110 4.94 36.41 -10.18
CA VAL A 110 6.35 36.55 -10.59
C VAL A 110 6.62 37.97 -11.12
N ALA A 111 5.78 38.48 -12.00
CA ALA A 111 5.96 39.83 -12.56
C ALA A 111 5.94 40.93 -11.47
N ALA A 112 5.02 40.84 -10.52
CA ALA A 112 4.96 41.75 -9.37
C ALA A 112 6.20 41.61 -8.46
N GLY A 113 6.62 40.37 -8.16
CA GLY A 113 7.83 40.10 -7.37
C GLY A 113 9.12 40.64 -8.03
N LEU A 114 9.28 40.45 -9.33
CA LEU A 114 10.39 41.02 -10.09
C LEU A 114 10.42 42.54 -9.98
N ARG A 115 9.25 43.18 -10.05
CA ARG A 115 9.17 44.65 -9.87
C ARG A 115 9.58 45.09 -8.46
N SER A 116 9.17 44.34 -7.43
CA SER A 116 9.58 44.58 -6.04
C SER A 116 11.10 44.48 -5.89
N VAL A 117 11.71 43.41 -6.40
CA VAL A 117 13.17 43.16 -6.32
C VAL A 117 13.96 44.20 -7.15
N ALA A 118 13.42 44.63 -8.30
CA ALA A 118 14.05 45.70 -9.10
C ALA A 118 14.10 47.04 -8.36
N LEU A 119 13.05 47.36 -7.57
CA LEU A 119 13.02 48.57 -6.75
C LEU A 119 13.94 48.50 -5.53
N GLN A 120 14.04 47.32 -4.91
CA GLN A 120 14.89 47.08 -3.75
C GLN A 120 15.54 45.71 -3.81
N PRO A 121 16.73 45.57 -4.45
CA PRO A 121 17.38 44.24 -4.61
C PRO A 121 17.82 43.58 -3.32
N SER A 122 17.95 44.33 -2.23
CA SER A 122 18.34 43.81 -0.91
C SER A 122 17.18 43.67 0.05
N PHE A 123 15.99 43.29 -0.44
CA PHE A 123 14.79 43.10 0.39
C PHE A 123 14.47 41.61 0.55
N PRO A 124 14.91 40.93 1.64
CA PRO A 124 14.75 39.46 1.81
C PRO A 124 13.30 38.96 1.68
N PRO A 125 12.27 39.63 2.26
CA PRO A 125 10.88 39.19 2.09
C PRO A 125 10.42 39.19 0.63
N ALA A 126 10.81 40.18 -0.19
CA ALA A 126 10.44 40.21 -1.60
C ALA A 126 11.13 39.11 -2.40
N LEU A 127 12.40 38.83 -2.10
CA LEU A 127 13.14 37.70 -2.71
C LEU A 127 12.51 36.35 -2.34
N ASN A 128 12.12 36.17 -1.07
CA ASN A 128 11.43 34.98 -0.62
C ASN A 128 10.07 34.81 -1.33
N ASN A 129 9.24 35.88 -1.40
CA ASN A 129 7.94 35.83 -2.06
C ASN A 129 8.07 35.57 -3.56
N LEU A 130 9.07 36.16 -4.22
CA LEU A 130 9.38 35.89 -5.62
C LEU A 130 9.82 34.42 -5.81
N GLY A 131 10.60 33.87 -4.87
CA GLY A 131 10.98 32.45 -4.86
C GLY A 131 9.76 31.52 -4.74
N ILE A 132 8.80 31.87 -3.89
CA ILE A 132 7.55 31.10 -3.74
C ILE A 132 6.74 31.17 -5.06
N ALA A 133 6.64 32.35 -5.70
CA ALA A 133 5.93 32.47 -6.98
C ALA A 133 6.58 31.64 -8.09
N TYR A 134 7.91 31.61 -8.18
CA TYR A 134 8.61 30.73 -9.11
C TYR A 134 8.41 29.24 -8.79
N TYR A 135 8.39 28.90 -7.50
CA TYR A 135 8.09 27.52 -7.08
C TYR A 135 6.72 27.05 -7.57
N ASP A 136 5.69 27.90 -7.45
CA ASP A 136 4.34 27.59 -7.90
C ASP A 136 4.20 27.54 -9.42
N CYS A 137 5.10 28.25 -10.16
CA CYS A 137 5.26 28.08 -11.61
C CYS A 137 6.06 26.82 -12.02
N GLY A 138 6.61 26.07 -11.06
CA GLY A 138 7.46 24.91 -11.32
C GLY A 138 8.91 25.26 -11.68
N ASP A 139 9.30 26.52 -11.68
CA ASP A 139 10.68 26.96 -11.90
C ASP A 139 11.48 26.93 -10.59
N TYR A 140 11.84 25.68 -10.21
CA TYR A 140 12.54 25.44 -8.95
C TYR A 140 13.96 26.03 -8.93
N ASP A 141 14.63 26.17 -10.08
CA ASP A 141 15.98 26.76 -10.14
C ASP A 141 15.92 28.26 -9.86
N ALA A 142 14.97 28.99 -10.45
CA ALA A 142 14.75 30.40 -10.16
C ALA A 142 14.31 30.61 -8.69
N ALA A 143 13.45 29.70 -8.16
CA ALA A 143 13.04 29.73 -6.75
C ALA A 143 14.27 29.60 -5.82
N ILE A 144 15.11 28.58 -6.02
CA ILE A 144 16.34 28.34 -5.25
C ILE A 144 17.28 29.55 -5.31
N GLY A 145 17.44 30.12 -6.52
CA GLY A 145 18.27 31.32 -6.71
C GLY A 145 17.81 32.50 -5.85
N ASN A 146 16.51 32.75 -5.80
CA ASN A 146 15.94 33.86 -5.01
C ASN A 146 15.99 33.59 -3.50
N TYR A 147 15.72 32.35 -3.05
CA TYR A 147 15.88 31.98 -1.63
C TYR A 147 17.34 32.12 -1.18
N LYS A 148 18.30 31.67 -1.97
CA LYS A 148 19.75 31.86 -1.65
C LYS A 148 20.13 33.33 -1.56
N ARG A 149 19.60 34.18 -2.44
CA ARG A 149 19.83 35.64 -2.36
C ARG A 149 19.21 36.23 -1.09
N ALA A 150 17.98 35.81 -0.72
CA ALA A 150 17.35 36.24 0.53
C ALA A 150 18.20 35.87 1.74
N LEU A 151 18.70 34.62 1.77
CA LEU A 151 19.53 34.08 2.86
C LEU A 151 20.96 34.65 2.89
N ALA A 152 21.48 35.13 1.77
CA ALA A 152 22.75 35.86 1.74
C ALA A 152 22.64 37.24 2.40
N ILE A 153 21.46 37.86 2.40
CA ILE A 153 21.17 39.13 3.04
C ILE A 153 20.76 38.91 4.50
N ASP A 154 19.87 37.97 4.76
CA ASP A 154 19.40 37.57 6.07
C ASP A 154 19.57 36.06 6.31
N PRO A 155 20.71 35.62 6.84
CA PRO A 155 20.95 34.20 7.17
C PRO A 155 20.04 33.65 8.28
N GLY A 156 19.33 34.53 9.02
CA GLY A 156 18.40 34.18 10.08
C GLY A 156 16.95 33.97 9.61
N PHE A 157 16.68 34.07 8.32
CA PHE A 157 15.33 33.98 7.78
C PHE A 157 14.84 32.52 7.70
N ALA A 158 14.24 32.03 8.80
CA ALA A 158 13.82 30.63 8.94
C ALA A 158 12.85 30.17 7.85
N GLU A 159 11.90 31.02 7.45
CA GLU A 159 10.93 30.71 6.39
C GLU A 159 11.60 30.51 5.04
N ALA A 160 12.62 31.31 4.71
CA ALA A 160 13.37 31.14 3.47
C ALA A 160 14.19 29.84 3.45
N HIS A 161 14.75 29.41 4.60
CA HIS A 161 15.41 28.10 4.71
C HIS A 161 14.42 26.97 4.50
N ASN A 162 13.22 27.01 5.08
CA ASN A 162 12.16 26.03 4.86
C ASN A 162 11.75 25.96 3.37
N ASN A 163 11.53 27.13 2.74
CA ASN A 163 11.12 27.20 1.34
C ASN A 163 12.24 26.71 0.39
N LEU A 164 13.50 27.00 0.70
CA LEU A 164 14.66 26.44 0.01
C LEU A 164 14.68 24.91 0.10
N GLY A 165 14.39 24.35 1.27
CA GLY A 165 14.22 22.90 1.47
C GLY A 165 13.11 22.33 0.60
N ASN A 166 11.96 23.00 0.51
CA ASN A 166 10.84 22.59 -0.35
C ASN A 166 11.25 22.56 -1.82
N ALA A 167 11.98 23.56 -2.30
CA ALA A 167 12.45 23.63 -3.70
C ALA A 167 13.48 22.54 -4.01
N PHE A 168 14.42 22.26 -3.11
CA PHE A 168 15.33 21.13 -3.25
C PHE A 168 14.60 19.78 -3.25
N ARG A 169 13.62 19.60 -2.35
CA ARG A 169 12.80 18.37 -2.30
C ARG A 169 12.03 18.16 -3.61
N ALA A 170 11.44 19.22 -4.18
CA ALA A 170 10.75 19.16 -5.48
C ALA A 170 11.69 18.69 -6.61
N GLN A 171 12.96 19.07 -6.56
CA GLN A 171 14.02 18.57 -7.47
C GLN A 171 14.62 17.21 -7.05
N ARG A 172 14.09 16.56 -6.01
CA ARG A 172 14.63 15.33 -5.41
C ARG A 172 16.08 15.44 -4.92
N LYS A 173 16.55 16.65 -4.64
CA LYS A 173 17.87 16.94 -4.06
C LYS A 173 17.77 16.86 -2.53
N PHE A 174 17.59 15.64 -2.00
CA PHE A 174 17.33 15.43 -0.58
C PHE A 174 18.55 15.76 0.31
N ALA A 175 19.76 15.57 -0.21
CA ALA A 175 21.00 15.90 0.49
C ALA A 175 21.11 17.40 0.84
N GLU A 176 20.50 18.26 0.02
CA GLU A 176 20.44 19.70 0.23
C GLU A 176 19.16 20.13 0.97
N ALA A 177 18.03 19.41 0.76
CA ALA A 177 16.75 19.74 1.38
C ALA A 177 16.77 19.53 2.90
N VAL A 178 17.26 18.39 3.37
CA VAL A 178 17.28 18.04 4.81
C VAL A 178 18.09 19.05 5.64
N PRO A 179 19.33 19.45 5.27
CA PRO A 179 20.04 20.50 5.98
C PRO A 179 19.32 21.86 6.02
N ALA A 180 18.62 22.22 4.93
CA ALA A 180 17.86 23.46 4.87
C ALA A 180 16.70 23.47 5.91
N TYR A 181 15.95 22.38 6.03
CA TYR A 181 14.91 22.25 7.06
C TYR A 181 15.51 22.23 8.47
N HIS A 182 16.61 21.54 8.70
CA HIS A 182 17.30 21.59 10.00
C HIS A 182 17.71 23.01 10.36
N ARG A 183 18.19 23.79 9.39
CA ARG A 183 18.53 25.20 9.67
C ARG A 183 17.32 26.05 10.01
N ALA A 184 16.18 25.85 9.32
CA ALA A 184 14.92 26.51 9.65
C ALA A 184 14.47 26.17 11.10
N ILE A 185 14.58 24.91 11.50
CA ILE A 185 14.23 24.42 12.84
C ILE A 185 15.18 24.99 13.90
N GLN A 186 16.48 25.06 13.64
CA GLN A 186 17.46 25.65 14.56
C GLN A 186 17.15 27.13 14.82
N LEU A 187 16.77 27.87 13.77
CA LEU A 187 16.41 29.29 13.88
C LEU A 187 15.07 29.50 14.58
N LYS A 188 14.12 28.58 14.38
CA LYS A 188 12.77 28.67 14.93
C LYS A 188 12.31 27.29 15.45
N PRO A 189 12.69 26.91 16.70
CA PRO A 189 12.38 25.58 17.25
C PRO A 189 10.90 25.21 17.32
N GLY A 190 10.00 26.19 17.32
CA GLY A 190 8.54 26.02 17.25
C GLY A 190 7.96 25.96 15.83
N TYR A 191 8.77 25.72 14.80
CA TYR A 191 8.32 25.76 13.42
C TYR A 191 7.76 24.39 12.97
N ALA A 192 6.50 24.12 13.30
CA ALA A 192 5.82 22.86 13.00
C ALA A 192 5.88 22.48 11.51
N ASP A 193 5.70 23.45 10.60
CA ASP A 193 5.71 23.18 9.16
C ASP A 193 7.08 22.71 8.67
N ALA A 194 8.19 23.24 9.25
CA ALA A 194 9.53 22.77 8.91
C ALA A 194 9.79 21.35 9.41
N TYR A 195 9.29 20.97 10.58
CA TYR A 195 9.33 19.57 11.04
C TYR A 195 8.51 18.64 10.14
N ASN A 196 7.29 19.04 9.75
CA ASN A 196 6.45 18.28 8.84
C ASN A 196 7.13 18.09 7.48
N ASN A 197 7.72 19.15 6.92
CA ASN A 197 8.43 19.10 5.65
C ASN A 197 9.71 18.26 5.72
N LEU A 198 10.44 18.33 6.85
CA LEU A 198 11.59 17.45 7.13
C LEU A 198 11.16 15.99 7.14
N GLY A 199 10.09 15.65 7.86
CA GLY A 199 9.52 14.30 7.87
C GLY A 199 9.18 13.83 6.47
N THR A 200 8.53 14.69 5.67
CA THR A 200 8.19 14.37 4.29
C THR A 200 9.44 14.12 3.43
N ALA A 201 10.48 14.96 3.57
CA ALA A 201 11.72 14.79 2.80
C ALA A 201 12.50 13.51 3.18
N ILE A 202 12.42 13.08 4.45
CA ILE A 202 13.01 11.84 4.92
C ILE A 202 12.18 10.64 4.43
N ARG A 203 10.84 10.72 4.48
CA ARG A 203 9.93 9.69 3.97
C ARG A 203 10.07 9.51 2.45
N ASP A 204 10.23 10.60 1.69
CA ASP A 204 10.49 10.56 0.24
C ASP A 204 11.80 9.81 -0.11
N GLN A 205 12.74 9.72 0.84
CA GLN A 205 13.94 8.88 0.77
C GLN A 205 13.70 7.43 1.20
N ARG A 206 12.45 7.03 1.45
CA ARG A 206 12.03 5.70 1.94
C ARG A 206 12.56 5.37 3.35
N LYS A 207 12.85 6.38 4.16
CA LYS A 207 13.33 6.27 5.54
C LYS A 207 12.20 6.55 6.53
N SER A 208 11.09 5.83 6.40
CA SER A 208 9.86 6.08 7.17
C SER A 208 10.08 5.98 8.68
N LYS A 209 10.98 5.10 9.14
CA LYS A 209 11.34 5.00 10.56
C LYS A 209 12.01 6.28 11.09
N GLU A 210 12.87 6.90 10.29
CA GLU A 210 13.52 8.17 10.66
C GLU A 210 12.56 9.37 10.52
N ALA A 211 11.55 9.27 9.66
CA ALA A 211 10.55 10.32 9.44
C ALA A 211 9.53 10.45 10.59
N GLU A 212 9.33 9.40 11.38
CA GLU A 212 8.36 9.37 12.48
C GLU A 212 8.61 10.48 13.51
N GLU A 213 9.86 10.66 13.96
CA GLU A 213 10.20 11.65 15.00
C GLU A 213 9.90 13.09 14.57
N PRO A 214 10.32 13.59 13.40
CA PRO A 214 9.94 14.91 12.91
C PRO A 214 8.43 15.11 12.85
N TYR A 215 7.65 14.16 12.34
CA TYR A 215 6.19 14.28 12.30
C TYR A 215 5.56 14.33 13.70
N ARG A 216 6.04 13.53 14.65
CA ARG A 216 5.57 13.59 16.05
C ARG A 216 5.88 14.95 16.70
N LYS A 217 7.03 15.54 16.41
CA LYS A 217 7.36 16.91 16.84
C LYS A 217 6.44 17.95 16.21
N ALA A 218 6.17 17.83 14.90
CA ALA A 218 5.21 18.71 14.22
C ALA A 218 3.82 18.59 14.85
N MET A 219 3.33 17.38 15.09
CA MET A 219 2.05 17.12 15.74
C MET A 219 1.99 17.68 17.17
N ALA A 220 3.06 17.58 17.95
CA ALA A 220 3.13 18.16 19.30
C ALA A 220 3.01 19.70 19.27
N LEU A 221 3.56 20.36 18.24
CA LEU A 221 3.49 21.80 18.06
C LEU A 221 2.12 22.26 17.49
N LYS A 222 1.52 21.45 16.60
CA LYS A 222 0.20 21.69 15.98
C LYS A 222 -0.68 20.44 16.04
N PRO A 223 -1.28 20.11 17.22
CA PRO A 223 -2.04 18.86 17.39
C PRO A 223 -3.30 18.72 16.53
N ARG A 224 -3.79 19.84 16.00
CA ARG A 224 -5.02 19.92 15.21
C ARG A 224 -4.77 20.30 13.76
N ASP A 225 -3.65 19.85 13.19
CA ASP A 225 -3.33 20.06 11.78
C ASP A 225 -3.58 18.75 11.01
N PRO A 226 -4.63 18.68 10.16
CA PRO A 226 -4.96 17.46 9.41
C PRO A 226 -3.84 17.00 8.49
N SER A 227 -3.05 17.92 7.92
CA SER A 227 -1.91 17.57 7.06
C SER A 227 -0.85 16.77 7.82
N ILE A 228 -0.51 17.23 9.03
CA ILE A 228 0.49 16.56 9.88
C ILE A 228 -0.01 15.18 10.30
N LEU A 229 -1.28 15.07 10.71
CA LEU A 229 -1.90 13.80 11.09
C LEU A 229 -1.92 12.82 9.92
N ASN A 230 -2.28 13.28 8.73
CA ASN A 230 -2.29 12.45 7.52
C ASN A 230 -0.89 11.97 7.14
N ASN A 231 0.13 12.84 7.21
CA ASN A 231 1.50 12.47 6.88
C ASN A 231 2.07 11.46 7.89
N LEU A 232 1.78 11.65 9.19
CA LEU A 232 2.16 10.68 10.21
C LEU A 232 1.42 9.35 10.02
N ALA A 233 0.13 9.38 9.69
CA ALA A 233 -0.64 8.17 9.41
C ALA A 233 -0.06 7.38 8.22
N LEU A 234 0.29 8.06 7.13
CA LEU A 234 0.98 7.42 6.00
C LEU A 234 2.33 6.81 6.42
N THR A 235 3.06 7.48 7.31
CA THR A 235 4.31 6.94 7.86
C THR A 235 4.04 5.68 8.71
N MET A 236 2.93 5.64 9.45
CA MET A 236 2.54 4.44 10.20
C MET A 236 2.17 3.28 9.28
N LEU A 237 1.51 3.55 8.13
CA LEU A 237 1.25 2.52 7.11
C LEU A 237 2.54 1.99 6.50
N ASP A 238 3.49 2.87 6.15
CA ASP A 238 4.81 2.45 5.67
C ASP A 238 5.57 1.57 6.70
N LEU A 239 5.20 1.62 7.98
CA LEU A 239 5.78 0.86 9.08
C LEU A 239 4.91 -0.33 9.54
N ASP A 240 3.92 -0.74 8.75
CA ASP A 240 2.97 -1.82 9.06
C ASP A 240 2.16 -1.62 10.36
N ARG A 241 1.96 -0.34 10.76
CA ARG A 241 1.24 0.06 11.98
C ARG A 241 -0.15 0.62 11.66
N ALA A 242 -0.96 -0.17 10.96
CA ALA A 242 -2.26 0.25 10.43
C ALA A 242 -3.26 0.74 11.51
N ASP A 243 -3.24 0.16 12.72
CA ASP A 243 -4.13 0.59 13.81
C ASP A 243 -3.81 2.01 14.30
N GLU A 244 -2.53 2.37 14.40
CA GLU A 244 -2.13 3.74 14.74
C GLU A 244 -2.47 4.72 13.61
N ALA A 245 -2.28 4.30 12.35
CA ALA A 245 -2.69 5.09 11.19
C ALA A 245 -4.20 5.41 11.23
N LEU A 246 -5.04 4.40 11.45
CA LEU A 246 -6.50 4.58 11.56
C LEU A 246 -6.88 5.56 12.67
N ALA A 247 -6.22 5.48 13.84
CA ALA A 247 -6.48 6.40 14.96
C ALA A 247 -6.11 7.86 14.62
N LEU A 248 -5.02 8.09 13.90
CA LEU A 248 -4.60 9.42 13.43
C LEU A 248 -5.54 9.97 12.36
N LEU A 249 -5.92 9.12 11.39
CA LEU A 249 -6.87 9.50 10.34
C LEU A 249 -8.24 9.84 10.90
N GLN A 250 -8.68 9.15 11.97
CA GLN A 250 -9.94 9.44 12.64
C GLN A 250 -9.93 10.84 13.29
N GLN A 251 -8.79 11.27 13.85
CA GLN A 251 -8.63 12.62 14.34
C GLN A 251 -8.64 13.65 13.19
N SER A 252 -7.95 13.34 12.07
CA SER A 252 -7.91 14.21 10.90
C SER A 252 -9.31 14.43 10.31
N ILE A 253 -10.11 13.36 10.11
CA ILE A 253 -11.44 13.47 9.52
C ILE A 253 -12.45 14.18 10.42
N ALA A 254 -12.26 14.12 11.75
CA ALA A 254 -13.09 14.86 12.70
C ALA A 254 -12.92 16.38 12.55
N MET A 255 -11.77 16.84 12.05
CA MET A 255 -11.47 18.25 11.80
C MET A 255 -11.87 18.67 10.38
N GLU A 256 -11.62 17.80 9.39
CA GLU A 256 -11.95 18.04 7.97
C GLU A 256 -12.83 16.92 7.40
N PRO A 257 -14.14 16.89 7.69
CA PRO A 257 -15.03 15.80 7.27
C PRO A 257 -15.21 15.66 5.76
N ARG A 258 -14.71 16.58 4.97
CA ARG A 258 -14.79 16.57 3.50
C ARG A 258 -13.43 16.45 2.82
N ASN A 259 -12.42 15.98 3.54
CA ASN A 259 -11.08 15.77 2.99
C ASN A 259 -10.99 14.42 2.26
N HIS A 260 -11.03 14.44 0.93
CA HIS A 260 -10.96 13.23 0.10
C HIS A 260 -9.66 12.43 0.29
N ALA A 261 -8.53 13.12 0.54
CA ALA A 261 -7.24 12.45 0.72
C ALA A 261 -7.24 11.61 2.00
N THR A 262 -7.81 12.13 3.11
CA THR A 262 -7.93 11.38 4.37
C THR A 262 -8.74 10.10 4.17
N PHE A 263 -9.84 10.14 3.41
CA PHE A 263 -10.62 8.94 3.09
C PHE A 263 -9.84 7.95 2.21
N THR A 264 -9.01 8.43 1.29
CA THR A 264 -8.12 7.56 0.50
C THR A 264 -7.13 6.83 1.42
N TYR A 265 -6.56 7.51 2.40
CA TYR A 265 -5.64 6.91 3.37
C TYR A 265 -6.34 5.92 4.31
N PHE A 266 -7.59 6.19 4.69
CA PHE A 266 -8.43 5.19 5.39
C PHE A 266 -8.59 3.93 4.57
N ALA A 267 -8.90 4.08 3.28
CA ALA A 267 -9.04 2.94 2.38
C ALA A 267 -7.75 2.12 2.32
N SER A 268 -6.59 2.77 2.19
CA SER A 268 -5.28 2.08 2.22
C SER A 268 -5.06 1.34 3.54
N ALA A 269 -5.33 1.98 4.69
CA ALA A 269 -5.18 1.36 6.00
C ALA A 269 -6.09 0.13 6.19
N TYR A 270 -7.30 0.16 5.66
CA TYR A 270 -8.20 -0.99 5.68
C TYR A 270 -7.76 -2.11 4.73
N VAL A 271 -7.15 -1.76 3.58
CA VAL A 271 -6.54 -2.76 2.68
C VAL A 271 -5.42 -3.51 3.40
N ASP A 272 -4.53 -2.82 4.10
CA ASP A 272 -3.43 -3.44 4.87
C ASP A 272 -3.96 -4.38 5.97
N LYS A 273 -5.16 -4.14 6.48
CA LYS A 273 -5.86 -5.01 7.44
C LYS A 273 -6.71 -6.13 6.81
N GLU A 274 -6.67 -6.30 5.51
CA GLU A 274 -7.55 -7.21 4.75
C GLU A 274 -9.07 -6.94 4.97
N MET A 275 -9.45 -5.70 5.37
CA MET A 275 -10.83 -5.26 5.60
C MET A 275 -11.38 -4.59 4.32
N PHE A 276 -11.55 -5.39 3.27
CA PHE A 276 -11.78 -4.89 1.91
C PHE A 276 -13.13 -4.18 1.73
N GLU A 277 -14.18 -4.56 2.46
CA GLU A 277 -15.48 -3.87 2.37
C GLU A 277 -15.43 -2.48 3.02
N GLU A 278 -14.79 -2.36 4.18
CA GLU A 278 -14.55 -1.07 4.84
C GLU A 278 -13.65 -0.18 3.98
N ALA A 279 -12.63 -0.76 3.36
CA ALA A 279 -11.75 -0.08 2.42
C ALA A 279 -12.55 0.46 1.22
N ARG A 280 -13.48 -0.34 0.65
CA ARG A 280 -14.33 0.06 -0.47
C ARG A 280 -15.23 1.25 -0.09
N ILE A 281 -15.89 1.18 1.07
CA ILE A 281 -16.76 2.26 1.56
C ILE A 281 -15.97 3.57 1.74
N ALA A 282 -14.78 3.50 2.35
CA ALA A 282 -13.92 4.68 2.53
C ALA A 282 -13.47 5.26 1.19
N CYS A 283 -13.05 4.41 0.25
CA CYS A 283 -12.59 4.84 -1.07
C CYS A 283 -13.73 5.44 -1.93
N GLU A 284 -14.93 4.85 -1.89
CA GLU A 284 -16.13 5.42 -2.53
C GLU A 284 -16.42 6.82 -2.00
N ARG A 285 -16.27 7.04 -0.69
CA ARG A 285 -16.46 8.36 -0.09
C ARG A 285 -15.42 9.38 -0.57
N ALA A 286 -14.16 8.95 -0.74
CA ALA A 286 -13.13 9.79 -1.35
C ALA A 286 -13.51 10.20 -2.77
N LEU A 287 -13.98 9.25 -3.60
CA LEU A 287 -14.36 9.48 -4.99
C LEU A 287 -15.68 10.27 -5.14
N VAL A 288 -16.60 10.20 -4.18
CA VAL A 288 -17.78 11.10 -4.13
C VAL A 288 -17.35 12.55 -3.92
N LEU A 289 -16.34 12.78 -3.06
CA LEU A 289 -15.82 14.13 -2.79
C LEU A 289 -14.99 14.66 -3.96
N LYS A 290 -14.21 13.80 -4.60
CA LYS A 290 -13.36 14.13 -5.76
C LYS A 290 -13.34 12.96 -6.75
N PRO A 291 -14.23 12.95 -7.76
CA PRO A 291 -14.36 11.85 -8.71
C PRO A 291 -13.12 11.56 -9.55
N ASP A 292 -12.31 12.58 -9.78
CA ASP A 292 -11.09 12.51 -10.59
C ASP A 292 -9.82 12.53 -9.70
N HIS A 293 -9.84 11.80 -8.57
CA HIS A 293 -8.69 11.65 -7.68
C HIS A 293 -7.91 10.39 -8.08
N PRO A 294 -6.74 10.52 -8.74
CA PRO A 294 -6.06 9.37 -9.33
C PRO A 294 -5.54 8.37 -8.27
N GLU A 295 -5.10 8.85 -7.11
CA GLU A 295 -4.65 8.00 -6.02
C GLU A 295 -5.82 7.18 -5.43
N ALA A 296 -7.00 7.78 -5.27
CA ALA A 296 -8.19 7.04 -4.82
C ALA A 296 -8.64 5.99 -5.85
N LEU A 297 -8.58 6.33 -7.15
CA LEU A 297 -8.87 5.36 -8.22
C LEU A 297 -7.88 4.20 -8.23
N ASN A 298 -6.60 4.46 -7.94
CA ASN A 298 -5.59 3.39 -7.79
C ASN A 298 -5.91 2.49 -6.60
N VAL A 299 -6.23 3.06 -5.43
CA VAL A 299 -6.63 2.28 -4.25
C VAL A 299 -7.92 1.49 -4.50
N MET A 300 -8.92 2.09 -5.19
CA MET A 300 -10.14 1.38 -5.59
C MET A 300 -9.82 0.19 -6.49
N GLY A 301 -8.91 0.36 -7.45
CA GLY A 301 -8.45 -0.73 -8.30
C GLY A 301 -7.82 -1.88 -7.48
N GLN A 302 -7.02 -1.58 -6.47
CA GLN A 302 -6.47 -2.59 -5.56
C GLN A 302 -7.56 -3.33 -4.80
N ILE A 303 -8.50 -2.60 -4.18
CA ILE A 303 -9.64 -3.17 -3.45
C ILE A 303 -10.45 -4.10 -4.34
N LEU A 304 -10.80 -3.66 -5.55
CA LEU A 304 -11.56 -4.47 -6.51
C LEU A 304 -10.79 -5.71 -6.95
N SER A 305 -9.47 -5.58 -7.13
CA SER A 305 -8.61 -6.73 -7.38
C SER A 305 -8.70 -7.73 -6.22
N ASP A 306 -8.56 -7.29 -4.98
CA ASP A 306 -8.59 -8.16 -3.80
C ASP A 306 -9.97 -8.80 -3.56
N LEU A 307 -11.04 -8.09 -3.92
CA LEU A 307 -12.41 -8.62 -3.95
C LEU A 307 -12.70 -9.58 -5.12
N GLY A 308 -11.70 -9.89 -5.99
CA GLY A 308 -11.88 -10.81 -7.11
C GLY A 308 -12.56 -10.23 -8.33
N GLN A 309 -12.52 -8.92 -8.53
CA GLN A 309 -13.14 -8.18 -9.64
C GLN A 309 -12.06 -7.54 -10.55
N PRO A 310 -11.24 -8.36 -11.26
CA PRO A 310 -10.05 -7.87 -11.95
C PRO A 310 -10.37 -6.93 -13.11
N GLU A 311 -11.48 -7.12 -13.83
CA GLU A 311 -11.87 -6.21 -14.92
C GLU A 311 -12.28 -4.83 -14.41
N ALA A 312 -13.00 -4.77 -13.28
CA ALA A 312 -13.36 -3.51 -12.64
C ALA A 312 -12.12 -2.82 -12.05
N ALA A 313 -11.17 -3.60 -11.52
CA ALA A 313 -9.88 -3.09 -11.07
C ALA A 313 -9.10 -2.42 -12.21
N LEU A 314 -9.00 -3.10 -13.38
CA LEU A 314 -8.36 -2.52 -14.57
C LEU A 314 -9.02 -1.21 -15.02
N ALA A 315 -10.35 -1.15 -15.02
CA ALA A 315 -11.06 0.07 -15.37
C ALA A 315 -10.72 1.24 -14.42
N SER A 316 -10.60 0.97 -13.12
CA SER A 316 -10.21 1.97 -12.12
C SER A 316 -8.78 2.45 -12.32
N TYR A 317 -7.83 1.55 -12.55
CA TYR A 317 -6.44 1.91 -12.84
C TYR A 317 -6.30 2.70 -14.14
N GLN A 318 -7.00 2.29 -15.22
CA GLN A 318 -7.00 3.00 -16.49
C GLN A 318 -7.50 4.45 -16.35
N ARG A 319 -8.55 4.68 -15.55
CA ARG A 319 -8.99 6.02 -15.22
C ARG A 319 -7.93 6.80 -14.44
N ALA A 320 -7.26 6.17 -13.48
CA ALA A 320 -6.21 6.79 -12.70
C ALA A 320 -5.05 7.30 -13.58
N VAL A 321 -4.55 6.46 -14.50
CA VAL A 321 -3.45 6.83 -15.40
C VAL A 321 -3.87 7.78 -16.51
N ALA A 322 -5.15 7.81 -16.89
CA ALA A 322 -5.68 8.80 -17.84
C ALA A 322 -5.67 10.21 -17.23
N ILE A 323 -5.92 10.34 -15.93
CA ILE A 323 -5.86 11.61 -15.21
C ILE A 323 -4.41 11.99 -14.87
N LYS A 324 -3.62 11.01 -14.39
CA LYS A 324 -2.23 11.19 -13.98
C LYS A 324 -1.34 10.15 -14.67
N PRO A 325 -0.81 10.48 -15.88
CA PRO A 325 -0.01 9.54 -16.68
C PRO A 325 1.33 9.11 -16.08
N ASP A 326 1.80 9.78 -15.05
CA ASP A 326 3.04 9.46 -14.32
C ASP A 326 2.81 8.65 -13.04
N LEU A 327 1.60 8.11 -12.83
CA LEU A 327 1.27 7.28 -11.67
C LEU A 327 1.82 5.85 -11.85
N LYS A 328 3.13 5.69 -11.58
CA LYS A 328 3.88 4.44 -11.77
C LYS A 328 3.26 3.23 -11.07
N ASP A 329 2.69 3.43 -9.86
CA ASP A 329 2.12 2.35 -9.06
C ASP A 329 0.86 1.76 -9.71
N ALA A 330 0.05 2.59 -10.37
CA ALA A 330 -1.11 2.11 -11.11
C ALA A 330 -0.71 1.20 -12.29
N TYR A 331 0.38 1.52 -13.01
CA TYR A 331 0.88 0.64 -14.07
C TYR A 331 1.41 -0.68 -13.52
N ASN A 332 2.12 -0.68 -12.39
CA ASN A 332 2.55 -1.92 -11.73
C ASN A 332 1.34 -2.78 -11.33
N ASN A 333 0.33 -2.17 -10.73
CA ASN A 333 -0.89 -2.85 -10.31
C ASN A 333 -1.69 -3.40 -11.51
N MET A 334 -1.81 -2.64 -12.60
CA MET A 334 -2.36 -3.14 -13.86
C MET A 334 -1.60 -4.37 -14.36
N GLY A 335 -0.26 -4.34 -14.31
CA GLY A 335 0.58 -5.47 -14.68
C GLY A 335 0.27 -6.72 -13.87
N ASN A 336 0.06 -6.59 -12.56
CA ASN A 336 -0.32 -7.69 -11.68
C ASN A 336 -1.69 -8.27 -12.07
N VAL A 337 -2.68 -7.42 -12.31
CA VAL A 337 -4.03 -7.86 -12.72
C VAL A 337 -4.00 -8.51 -14.11
N PHE A 338 -3.25 -7.96 -15.08
CA PHE A 338 -3.08 -8.60 -16.38
C PHE A 338 -2.42 -9.97 -16.27
N LYS A 339 -1.43 -10.12 -15.37
CA LYS A 339 -0.80 -11.43 -15.08
C LYS A 339 -1.80 -12.44 -14.52
N GLU A 340 -2.67 -12.04 -13.59
CA GLU A 340 -3.75 -12.89 -13.05
C GLU A 340 -4.72 -13.35 -14.15
N LEU A 341 -5.07 -12.45 -15.06
CA LEU A 341 -5.93 -12.74 -16.23
C LEU A 341 -5.23 -13.56 -17.32
N GLY A 342 -3.91 -13.78 -17.20
CA GLY A 342 -3.13 -14.49 -18.22
C GLY A 342 -2.78 -13.64 -19.45
N ARG A 343 -2.96 -12.32 -19.39
CA ARG A 343 -2.67 -11.31 -20.42
C ARG A 343 -1.21 -10.86 -20.29
N PHE A 344 -0.28 -11.79 -20.51
CA PHE A 344 1.15 -11.60 -20.17
C PHE A 344 1.86 -10.50 -20.98
N ASP A 345 1.48 -10.28 -22.25
CA ASP A 345 2.07 -9.21 -23.04
C ASP A 345 1.66 -7.83 -22.53
N GLU A 346 0.39 -7.68 -22.13
CA GLU A 346 -0.11 -6.46 -21.53
C GLU A 346 0.47 -6.24 -20.12
N ALA A 347 0.62 -7.31 -19.34
CA ALA A 347 1.32 -7.24 -18.06
C ALA A 347 2.76 -6.71 -18.22
N ARG A 348 3.49 -7.27 -19.21
CA ARG A 348 4.85 -6.84 -19.51
C ARG A 348 4.90 -5.38 -19.93
N GLN A 349 3.99 -4.93 -20.80
CA GLN A 349 3.93 -3.52 -21.23
C GLN A 349 3.64 -2.59 -20.05
N ALA A 350 2.73 -2.97 -19.15
CA ALA A 350 2.42 -2.19 -17.96
C ALA A 350 3.63 -2.08 -17.01
N TYR A 351 4.33 -3.19 -16.75
CA TYR A 351 5.57 -3.15 -15.94
C TYR A 351 6.66 -2.29 -16.59
N LEU A 352 6.86 -2.40 -17.92
CA LEU A 352 7.82 -1.58 -18.63
C LEU A 352 7.47 -0.09 -18.53
N LYS A 353 6.17 0.26 -18.62
CA LYS A 353 5.73 1.64 -18.46
C LYS A 353 5.98 2.16 -17.04
N SER A 354 5.77 1.33 -16.03
CA SER A 354 6.13 1.67 -14.65
C SER A 354 7.65 1.89 -14.49
N LEU A 355 8.49 1.06 -15.15
CA LEU A 355 9.96 1.19 -15.14
C LEU A 355 10.48 2.38 -15.96
N GLU A 356 9.77 2.83 -17.00
CA GLU A 356 10.09 4.11 -17.67
C GLU A 356 9.96 5.29 -16.71
N LEU A 357 8.98 5.26 -15.81
CA LEU A 357 8.75 6.30 -14.81
C LEU A 357 9.67 6.18 -13.59
N ASP A 358 10.01 4.96 -13.20
CA ASP A 358 10.95 4.67 -12.11
C ASP A 358 11.83 3.44 -12.45
N PRO A 359 12.96 3.64 -13.15
CA PRO A 359 13.82 2.54 -13.60
C PRO A 359 14.44 1.71 -12.49
N ARG A 360 14.49 2.23 -11.27
CA ARG A 360 15.09 1.58 -10.10
C ARG A 360 14.08 0.93 -9.18
N SER A 361 12.80 0.82 -9.56
CA SER A 361 11.76 0.17 -8.77
C SER A 361 11.98 -1.33 -8.66
N VAL A 362 12.50 -1.79 -7.52
CA VAL A 362 12.85 -3.20 -7.28
C VAL A 362 11.62 -4.10 -7.33
N SER A 363 10.49 -3.66 -6.79
CA SER A 363 9.24 -4.44 -6.82
C SER A 363 8.75 -4.69 -8.25
N VAL A 364 8.86 -3.70 -9.13
CA VAL A 364 8.47 -3.85 -10.54
C VAL A 364 9.47 -4.74 -11.29
N LEU A 365 10.78 -4.63 -10.99
CA LEU A 365 11.80 -5.53 -11.54
C LEU A 365 11.55 -6.98 -11.14
N LEU A 366 11.14 -7.26 -9.89
CA LEU A 366 10.76 -8.59 -9.43
C LEU A 366 9.52 -9.10 -10.17
N ASN A 367 8.48 -8.27 -10.31
CA ASN A 367 7.25 -8.64 -11.02
C ASN A 367 7.52 -8.94 -12.50
N LEU A 368 8.37 -8.13 -13.15
CA LEU A 368 8.81 -8.36 -14.53
C LEU A 368 9.61 -9.66 -14.63
N ALA A 369 10.49 -9.96 -13.67
CA ALA A 369 11.32 -11.15 -13.64
C ALA A 369 10.49 -12.45 -13.64
N ASP A 370 9.33 -12.46 -12.99
CA ASP A 370 8.43 -13.62 -12.95
C ASP A 370 7.90 -14.04 -14.34
N GLY A 371 7.69 -13.08 -15.24
CA GLY A 371 7.16 -13.30 -16.59
C GLY A 371 8.20 -13.31 -17.71
N LYS A 372 9.45 -12.91 -17.43
CA LYS A 372 10.51 -12.72 -18.40
C LYS A 372 11.55 -13.83 -18.32
N LYS A 373 12.13 -14.21 -19.46
CA LYS A 373 13.35 -15.01 -19.51
C LYS A 373 14.52 -14.05 -19.77
N PHE A 374 15.48 -14.02 -18.87
CA PHE A 374 16.68 -13.19 -18.99
C PHE A 374 17.70 -13.81 -19.92
N VAL A 375 18.43 -12.93 -20.61
CA VAL A 375 19.56 -13.26 -21.48
C VAL A 375 20.76 -12.39 -21.14
N ALA A 376 21.95 -12.75 -21.58
CA ALA A 376 23.15 -11.95 -21.40
C ALA A 376 22.97 -10.56 -22.04
N GLY A 377 23.36 -9.48 -21.33
CA GLY A 377 23.21 -8.10 -21.78
C GLY A 377 21.80 -7.52 -21.65
N ASP A 378 20.92 -8.18 -20.91
CA ASP A 378 19.59 -7.64 -20.64
C ASP A 378 19.66 -6.36 -19.79
N PRO A 379 19.07 -5.22 -20.25
CA PRO A 379 19.19 -3.94 -19.54
C PRO A 379 18.60 -3.95 -18.12
N HIS A 380 17.53 -4.71 -17.88
CA HIS A 380 16.94 -4.80 -16.53
C HIS A 380 17.81 -5.64 -15.59
N LEU A 381 18.55 -6.64 -16.13
CA LEU A 381 19.54 -7.36 -15.35
C LEU A 381 20.72 -6.45 -14.97
N GLU A 382 21.19 -5.61 -15.89
CA GLU A 382 22.26 -4.66 -15.57
C GLU A 382 21.79 -3.66 -14.50
N THR A 383 20.57 -3.13 -14.61
CA THR A 383 19.98 -2.28 -13.55
C THR A 383 19.92 -3.01 -12.19
N MET A 384 19.52 -4.28 -12.16
CA MET A 384 19.53 -5.06 -10.92
C MET A 384 20.95 -5.27 -10.38
N ARG A 385 21.96 -5.45 -11.22
CA ARG A 385 23.37 -5.57 -10.82
C ARG A 385 23.89 -4.25 -10.24
N GLU A 386 23.58 -3.13 -10.88
CA GLU A 386 23.92 -1.80 -10.36
C GLU A 386 23.29 -1.55 -8.99
N LEU A 387 22.01 -1.90 -8.82
CA LEU A 387 21.34 -1.81 -7.51
C LEU A 387 22.03 -2.66 -6.45
N ALA A 388 22.53 -3.85 -6.84
CA ALA A 388 23.22 -4.75 -5.93
C ALA A 388 24.62 -4.25 -5.52
N THR A 389 25.26 -3.34 -6.28
CA THR A 389 26.57 -2.75 -5.89
C THR A 389 26.45 -1.80 -4.71
N ASP A 390 25.29 -1.17 -4.52
CA ASP A 390 24.98 -0.27 -3.40
C ASP A 390 23.70 -0.74 -2.68
N ILE A 391 23.68 -2.02 -2.33
CA ILE A 391 22.49 -2.66 -1.75
C ILE A 391 22.12 -2.06 -0.39
N GLY A 392 23.07 -1.48 0.33
CA GLY A 392 22.83 -0.81 1.61
C GLY A 392 21.99 0.46 1.51
N ALA A 393 21.83 1.03 0.32
CA ALA A 393 20.92 2.16 0.08
C ALA A 393 19.45 1.74 -0.07
N LEU A 394 19.19 0.43 -0.20
CA LEU A 394 17.85 -0.14 -0.31
C LEU A 394 17.30 -0.53 1.05
N THR A 395 15.97 -0.48 1.20
CA THR A 395 15.30 -1.05 2.39
C THR A 395 15.51 -2.56 2.45
N GLU A 396 15.37 -3.17 3.64
CA GLU A 396 15.52 -4.63 3.78
C GLU A 396 14.55 -5.40 2.87
N GLU A 397 13.34 -4.88 2.68
CA GLU A 397 12.37 -5.48 1.76
C GLU A 397 12.82 -5.39 0.31
N GLU A 398 13.34 -4.24 -0.12
CA GLU A 398 13.90 -4.08 -1.48
C GLU A 398 15.14 -4.94 -1.69
N GLN A 399 16.02 -5.05 -0.70
CA GLN A 399 17.16 -5.97 -0.75
C GLN A 399 16.69 -7.41 -0.96
N MET A 400 15.71 -7.86 -0.19
CA MET A 400 15.10 -9.18 -0.31
C MET A 400 14.51 -9.40 -1.71
N GLN A 401 13.68 -8.47 -2.19
CA GLN A 401 13.06 -8.55 -3.51
C GLN A 401 14.11 -8.59 -4.64
N LEU A 402 15.16 -7.77 -4.54
CA LEU A 402 16.26 -7.73 -5.50
C LEU A 402 17.00 -9.06 -5.56
N HIS A 403 17.25 -9.68 -4.41
CA HIS A 403 17.90 -10.98 -4.34
C HIS A 403 17.06 -12.09 -5.00
N PHE A 404 15.73 -12.11 -4.81
CA PHE A 404 14.87 -13.06 -5.52
C PHE A 404 14.85 -12.81 -7.03
N ALA A 405 14.80 -11.55 -7.47
CA ALA A 405 14.85 -11.18 -8.90
C ALA A 405 16.17 -11.60 -9.55
N LEU A 406 17.31 -11.32 -8.90
CA LEU A 406 18.64 -11.74 -9.35
C LEU A 406 18.80 -13.26 -9.33
N GLY A 407 18.31 -13.94 -8.29
CA GLY A 407 18.30 -15.40 -8.22
C GLY A 407 17.61 -16.04 -9.42
N LYS A 408 16.44 -15.49 -9.81
CA LYS A 408 15.72 -15.91 -11.02
C LYS A 408 16.50 -15.58 -12.30
N ALA A 409 17.05 -14.40 -12.41
CA ALA A 409 17.77 -13.97 -13.61
C ALA A 409 19.03 -14.82 -13.87
N TYR A 410 19.82 -15.09 -12.82
CA TYR A 410 20.99 -15.97 -12.94
C TYR A 410 20.63 -17.41 -13.24
N ALA A 411 19.50 -17.92 -12.72
CA ALA A 411 18.99 -19.24 -13.09
C ALA A 411 18.67 -19.33 -14.60
N ASP A 412 18.09 -18.27 -15.18
CA ASP A 412 17.81 -18.20 -16.62
C ASP A 412 19.08 -18.19 -17.49
N LEU A 413 20.15 -17.58 -16.97
CA LEU A 413 21.46 -17.56 -17.63
C LEU A 413 22.24 -18.87 -17.47
N GLY A 414 21.75 -19.82 -16.65
CA GLY A 414 22.44 -21.05 -16.34
C GLY A 414 23.53 -20.95 -15.27
N ASP A 415 23.70 -19.79 -14.64
CA ASP A 415 24.62 -19.62 -13.50
C ASP A 415 23.91 -20.00 -12.19
N GLN A 416 23.88 -21.32 -11.94
CA GLN A 416 23.19 -21.86 -10.77
C GLN A 416 23.86 -21.45 -9.45
N GLY A 417 25.20 -21.27 -9.46
CA GLY A 417 25.93 -20.84 -8.27
C GLY A 417 25.59 -19.42 -7.85
N ALA A 418 25.57 -18.45 -8.81
CA ALA A 418 25.13 -17.10 -8.54
C ALA A 418 23.65 -17.05 -8.15
N SER A 419 22.81 -17.80 -8.88
CA SER A 419 21.37 -17.91 -8.56
C SER A 419 21.16 -18.32 -7.11
N PHE A 420 21.81 -19.38 -6.66
CA PHE A 420 21.61 -19.91 -5.31
C PHE A 420 22.16 -19.00 -4.22
N ARG A 421 23.30 -18.34 -4.44
CA ARG A 421 23.82 -17.34 -3.51
C ARG A 421 22.82 -16.22 -3.28
N HIS A 422 22.22 -15.68 -4.34
CA HIS A 422 21.19 -14.66 -4.21
C HIS A 422 19.93 -15.19 -3.50
N LEU A 423 19.48 -16.39 -3.83
CA LEU A 423 18.35 -17.02 -3.15
C LEU A 423 18.61 -17.20 -1.64
N LEU A 424 19.82 -17.66 -1.24
CA LEU A 424 20.19 -17.77 0.18
C LEU A 424 20.13 -16.42 0.88
N GLN A 425 20.62 -15.35 0.25
CA GLN A 425 20.60 -14.01 0.84
C GLN A 425 19.16 -13.49 0.97
N GLY A 426 18.35 -13.60 -0.09
CA GLY A 426 16.96 -13.16 -0.07
C GLY A 426 16.11 -13.92 0.95
N ASN A 427 16.26 -15.25 1.00
CA ASN A 427 15.58 -16.08 1.99
C ASN A 427 16.07 -15.77 3.42
N GLY A 428 17.36 -15.55 3.62
CA GLY A 428 17.92 -15.17 4.92
C GLY A 428 17.40 -13.83 5.43
N LEU A 429 17.23 -12.82 4.54
CA LEU A 429 16.56 -11.56 4.87
C LEU A 429 15.11 -11.80 5.29
N LYS A 430 14.35 -12.55 4.49
CA LYS A 430 12.95 -12.87 4.82
C LYS A 430 12.84 -13.62 6.14
N ARG A 431 13.71 -14.63 6.38
CA ARG A 431 13.69 -15.43 7.60
C ARG A 431 13.92 -14.59 8.85
N ARG A 432 14.77 -13.56 8.79
CA ARG A 432 14.97 -12.62 9.91
C ARG A 432 13.79 -11.67 10.13
N ALA A 433 13.07 -11.34 9.09
CA ALA A 433 11.92 -10.43 9.14
C ALA A 433 10.63 -11.09 9.63
N ILE A 434 10.59 -12.44 9.71
CA ILE A 434 9.39 -13.17 10.14
C ILE A 434 9.63 -13.91 11.45
N ASP A 435 8.58 -14.00 12.25
CA ASP A 435 8.53 -14.88 13.42
C ASP A 435 7.95 -16.24 12.98
N TYR A 436 8.79 -17.30 13.04
CA TYR A 436 8.37 -18.66 12.74
C TYR A 436 8.60 -19.56 13.96
N ASP A 437 7.50 -19.91 14.62
CA ASP A 437 7.47 -20.88 15.72
C ASP A 437 7.42 -22.30 15.17
N GLU A 438 8.61 -22.90 14.97
CA GLU A 438 8.72 -24.28 14.52
C GLU A 438 8.14 -25.27 15.55
N ALA A 439 8.39 -25.03 16.85
CA ALA A 439 7.92 -25.93 17.91
C ALA A 439 6.39 -25.95 17.99
N GLY A 440 5.76 -24.78 17.95
CA GLY A 440 4.30 -24.66 17.87
C GLY A 440 3.71 -25.31 16.61
N THR A 441 4.40 -25.18 15.47
CA THR A 441 4.03 -25.83 14.22
C THR A 441 4.09 -27.35 14.35
N VAL A 442 5.17 -27.92 14.87
CA VAL A 442 5.31 -29.38 15.13
C VAL A 442 4.22 -29.86 16.07
N GLY A 443 4.00 -29.16 17.19
CA GLY A 443 2.95 -29.47 18.14
C GLY A 443 1.55 -29.47 17.51
N PHE A 444 1.30 -28.60 16.52
CA PHE A 444 0.04 -28.56 15.79
C PHE A 444 -0.15 -29.82 14.91
N PHE A 445 0.87 -30.26 14.19
CA PHE A 445 0.84 -31.53 13.46
C PHE A 445 0.57 -32.73 14.38
N GLU A 446 1.19 -32.76 15.55
CA GLU A 446 1.03 -33.85 16.51
C GLU A 446 -0.38 -33.87 17.13
N ARG A 447 -0.93 -32.71 17.51
CA ARG A 447 -2.32 -32.64 18.01
C ARG A 447 -3.34 -33.10 16.96
N ILE A 448 -3.17 -32.74 15.69
CA ILE A 448 -4.06 -33.22 14.63
C ILE A 448 -4.02 -34.75 14.57
N ARG A 449 -2.85 -35.37 14.55
CA ARG A 449 -2.72 -36.84 14.51
C ARG A 449 -3.30 -37.53 15.74
N ALA A 450 -3.15 -36.90 16.90
CA ALA A 450 -3.70 -37.44 18.16
C ALA A 450 -5.23 -37.39 18.21
N VAL A 451 -5.83 -36.33 17.69
CA VAL A 451 -7.30 -36.14 17.72
C VAL A 451 -8.00 -37.00 16.70
N PHE A 452 -7.48 -37.08 15.45
CA PHE A 452 -8.15 -37.81 14.38
C PHE A 452 -7.73 -39.28 14.36
N THR A 453 -8.37 -40.08 15.21
CA THR A 453 -8.16 -41.54 15.24
C THR A 453 -9.16 -42.28 14.31
N PRO A 454 -8.89 -43.54 13.91
CA PRO A 454 -9.84 -44.37 13.16
C PRO A 454 -11.19 -44.48 13.85
N GLU A 455 -11.20 -44.56 15.19
CA GLU A 455 -12.39 -44.67 16.01
C GLU A 455 -13.24 -43.40 15.93
N LEU A 456 -12.63 -42.22 16.01
CA LEU A 456 -13.32 -40.95 15.86
C LEU A 456 -13.95 -40.82 14.47
N ILE A 457 -13.18 -41.12 13.42
CA ILE A 457 -13.68 -41.07 12.05
C ILE A 457 -14.88 -42.03 11.85
N ALA A 458 -14.76 -43.25 12.34
CA ALA A 458 -15.87 -44.26 12.26
C ALA A 458 -17.11 -43.83 13.05
N ALA A 459 -16.93 -43.35 14.29
CA ALA A 459 -18.00 -42.92 15.16
C ALA A 459 -18.80 -41.69 14.64
N ARG A 460 -18.17 -40.86 13.82
CA ARG A 460 -18.75 -39.61 13.27
C ARG A 460 -19.12 -39.72 11.79
N LYS A 461 -19.07 -40.91 11.22
CA LYS A 461 -19.34 -41.16 9.79
C LYS A 461 -20.73 -40.61 9.41
N SER A 462 -20.81 -39.86 8.32
CA SER A 462 -22.05 -39.32 7.71
C SER A 462 -22.86 -38.38 8.58
N GLN A 463 -22.30 -37.80 9.63
CA GLN A 463 -22.97 -36.84 10.50
C GLN A 463 -22.99 -35.41 9.94
N GLY A 464 -22.11 -35.07 9.03
CA GLY A 464 -21.99 -33.76 8.40
C GLY A 464 -23.06 -33.46 7.34
N ASP A 465 -22.86 -32.37 6.61
CA ASP A 465 -23.70 -31.97 5.49
C ASP A 465 -23.40 -32.88 4.26
N PRO A 466 -24.41 -33.50 3.63
CA PRO A 466 -24.23 -34.46 2.56
C PRO A 466 -23.93 -33.84 1.19
N SER A 467 -23.78 -32.51 1.11
CA SER A 467 -23.54 -31.80 -0.14
C SER A 467 -22.35 -32.36 -0.88
N ARG A 468 -22.53 -32.52 -2.20
CA ARG A 468 -21.48 -32.94 -3.13
C ARG A 468 -20.80 -31.76 -3.82
N LEU A 469 -21.23 -30.52 -3.53
CA LEU A 469 -20.74 -29.31 -4.20
C LEU A 469 -19.20 -29.12 -4.07
N PRO A 470 -18.57 -29.31 -2.88
CA PRO A 470 -17.16 -28.98 -2.72
C PRO A 470 -16.20 -30.03 -3.30
N ILE A 471 -15.13 -29.53 -3.94
CA ILE A 471 -13.91 -30.29 -4.26
C ILE A 471 -12.75 -29.56 -3.56
N PHE A 472 -12.06 -30.23 -2.66
CA PHE A 472 -10.85 -29.70 -2.01
C PHE A 472 -9.61 -30.22 -2.71
N ILE A 473 -8.73 -29.30 -3.12
CA ILE A 473 -7.44 -29.61 -3.75
C ILE A 473 -6.34 -29.12 -2.83
N LEU A 474 -5.52 -30.02 -2.33
CA LEU A 474 -4.56 -29.76 -1.26
C LEU A 474 -3.21 -30.46 -1.52
N GLY A 475 -2.20 -30.07 -0.76
CA GLY A 475 -0.83 -30.58 -0.82
C GLY A 475 0.17 -29.50 -0.47
N MET A 476 1.47 -29.79 -0.59
CA MET A 476 2.45 -28.70 -0.43
C MET A 476 2.26 -27.61 -1.49
N PRO A 477 2.55 -26.35 -1.19
CA PRO A 477 2.70 -25.35 -2.25
C PRO A 477 3.66 -25.86 -3.33
N ARG A 478 3.38 -25.56 -4.60
CA ARG A 478 4.21 -26.00 -5.73
C ARG A 478 4.17 -27.49 -6.06
N SER A 479 3.30 -28.28 -5.45
CA SER A 479 3.13 -29.71 -5.75
C SER A 479 2.23 -30.00 -6.96
N GLY A 480 1.65 -28.97 -7.62
CA GLY A 480 0.75 -29.16 -8.76
C GLY A 480 -0.73 -28.89 -8.48
N THR A 481 -1.09 -28.40 -7.29
CA THR A 481 -2.48 -28.09 -6.90
C THR A 481 -3.18 -27.16 -7.89
N THR A 482 -2.49 -26.13 -8.40
CA THR A 482 -3.04 -25.20 -9.38
C THR A 482 -3.30 -25.87 -10.74
N LEU A 483 -2.46 -26.82 -11.14
CA LEU A 483 -2.66 -27.59 -12.39
C LEU A 483 -3.94 -28.43 -12.30
N VAL A 484 -4.11 -29.18 -11.20
CA VAL A 484 -5.30 -30.00 -10.98
C VAL A 484 -6.58 -29.15 -10.92
N GLU A 485 -6.50 -28.00 -10.23
CA GLU A 485 -7.63 -27.05 -10.23
C GLU A 485 -7.95 -26.54 -11.62
N GLN A 486 -6.93 -26.19 -12.42
CA GLN A 486 -7.12 -25.64 -13.76
C GLN A 486 -7.75 -26.68 -14.71
N ILE A 487 -7.34 -27.94 -14.61
CA ILE A 487 -7.98 -29.05 -15.34
C ILE A 487 -9.47 -29.13 -15.00
N LEU A 488 -9.81 -29.19 -13.70
CA LEU A 488 -11.19 -29.27 -13.24
C LEU A 488 -12.00 -28.04 -13.59
N ALA A 489 -11.43 -26.84 -13.41
CA ALA A 489 -12.11 -25.57 -13.69
C ALA A 489 -12.34 -25.29 -15.18
N SER A 490 -11.74 -26.07 -16.07
CA SER A 490 -12.02 -26.06 -17.51
C SER A 490 -13.29 -26.84 -17.86
N HIS A 491 -13.75 -27.71 -16.98
CA HIS A 491 -14.98 -28.46 -17.13
C HIS A 491 -16.21 -27.55 -16.97
N ARG A 492 -17.17 -27.60 -17.90
CA ARG A 492 -18.37 -26.73 -17.97
C ARG A 492 -19.25 -26.72 -16.70
N LYS A 493 -19.20 -27.78 -15.89
CA LYS A 493 -19.99 -27.93 -14.65
C LYS A 493 -19.20 -27.56 -13.38
N VAL A 494 -17.94 -27.13 -13.53
CA VAL A 494 -17.07 -26.84 -12.38
C VAL A 494 -16.72 -25.37 -12.35
N ASN A 495 -16.89 -24.75 -11.18
CA ASN A 495 -16.36 -23.40 -10.91
C ASN A 495 -15.05 -23.51 -10.12
N GLY A 496 -13.97 -22.94 -10.62
CA GLY A 496 -12.69 -22.84 -9.92
C GLY A 496 -12.65 -21.62 -9.02
N ALA A 497 -12.81 -21.77 -7.71
CA ALA A 497 -12.85 -20.63 -6.79
C ALA A 497 -11.47 -20.20 -6.23
N GLY A 498 -10.40 -20.98 -6.51
CA GLY A 498 -9.04 -20.64 -6.09
C GLY A 498 -8.75 -20.91 -4.61
N GLU A 499 -7.90 -20.09 -4.01
CA GLU A 499 -7.47 -20.24 -2.61
C GLU A 499 -8.46 -19.53 -1.66
N ILE A 500 -9.40 -20.33 -1.11
CA ILE A 500 -10.46 -19.82 -0.21
C ILE A 500 -10.15 -20.20 1.24
N LYS A 501 -10.01 -19.21 2.12
CA LYS A 501 -9.82 -19.39 3.58
C LYS A 501 -11.12 -19.71 4.34
N ASP A 502 -12.24 -19.81 3.64
CA ASP A 502 -13.59 -19.92 4.26
C ASP A 502 -13.77 -21.14 5.17
N PHE A 503 -13.13 -22.28 4.88
CA PHE A 503 -13.26 -23.47 5.71
C PHE A 503 -12.62 -23.29 7.08
N ASP A 504 -11.43 -22.68 7.15
CA ASP A 504 -10.78 -22.30 8.41
C ASP A 504 -11.65 -21.31 9.21
N THR A 505 -12.24 -20.32 8.54
CA THR A 505 -13.15 -19.35 9.16
C THR A 505 -14.38 -20.04 9.77
N VAL A 506 -15.00 -20.97 9.03
CA VAL A 506 -16.17 -21.71 9.54
C VAL A 506 -15.77 -22.59 10.72
N GLY A 507 -14.62 -23.22 10.69
CA GLY A 507 -14.08 -24.01 11.80
C GLY A 507 -13.82 -23.23 13.08
N ARG A 508 -13.55 -21.91 12.95
CA ARG A 508 -13.39 -21.02 14.12
C ARG A 508 -14.71 -20.56 14.72
N VAL A 509 -15.77 -20.47 13.92
CA VAL A 509 -17.08 -19.94 14.35
C VAL A 509 -17.93 -21.01 15.02
N VAL A 510 -17.95 -22.23 14.49
CA VAL A 510 -18.71 -23.34 15.03
C VAL A 510 -17.89 -24.04 16.12
N ARG A 511 -18.24 -23.81 17.36
CA ARG A 511 -17.56 -24.37 18.56
C ARG A 511 -18.55 -25.13 19.44
N PRO A 512 -18.04 -26.08 20.25
CA PRO A 512 -18.88 -26.73 21.25
C PRO A 512 -19.43 -25.72 22.26
N ASN A 513 -20.70 -25.91 22.67
CA ASN A 513 -21.27 -25.10 23.73
C ASN A 513 -20.48 -25.28 25.04
N GLY A 514 -20.02 -24.17 25.64
CA GLY A 514 -19.28 -24.18 26.90
C GLY A 514 -17.78 -24.40 26.80
N ALA A 515 -17.19 -24.42 25.59
CA ALA A 515 -15.73 -24.51 25.37
C ALA A 515 -15.19 -23.33 24.51
N PRO A 516 -15.28 -22.07 24.98
CA PRO A 516 -14.90 -20.91 24.19
C PRO A 516 -13.38 -20.83 23.89
N ASP A 517 -12.55 -21.43 24.71
CA ASP A 517 -11.07 -21.29 24.65
C ASP A 517 -10.36 -22.42 23.91
N MET A 518 -11.09 -23.44 23.43
CA MET A 518 -10.46 -24.53 22.65
C MET A 518 -10.30 -24.13 21.19
N SER A 519 -9.11 -24.37 20.66
CA SER A 519 -8.78 -24.18 19.23
C SER A 519 -8.84 -25.49 18.45
N TYR A 520 -8.84 -25.40 17.12
CA TYR A 520 -8.64 -26.58 16.28
C TYR A 520 -7.24 -27.18 16.51
N PRO A 521 -7.11 -28.52 16.61
CA PRO A 521 -8.14 -29.56 16.48
C PRO A 521 -8.83 -29.96 17.80
N ASP A 522 -8.42 -29.42 18.93
CA ASP A 522 -8.71 -29.92 20.28
C ASP A 522 -10.20 -29.92 20.64
N TYR A 523 -10.99 -29.01 20.05
CA TYR A 523 -12.45 -28.95 20.26
C TYR A 523 -13.22 -30.06 19.55
N LEU A 524 -12.62 -30.75 18.57
CA LEU A 524 -13.31 -31.67 17.68
C LEU A 524 -14.01 -32.84 18.37
N PRO A 525 -13.40 -33.51 19.37
CA PRO A 525 -14.06 -34.59 20.08
C PRO A 525 -15.35 -34.16 20.78
N ALA A 526 -15.49 -32.89 21.12
CA ALA A 526 -16.66 -32.33 21.80
C ALA A 526 -17.80 -31.89 20.82
N LEU A 527 -17.54 -31.84 19.49
CA LEU A 527 -18.59 -31.49 18.52
C LEU A 527 -19.65 -32.60 18.41
N GLY A 528 -20.93 -32.22 18.47
CA GLY A 528 -22.06 -33.11 18.17
C GLY A 528 -22.37 -33.19 16.67
N PRO A 529 -23.27 -34.12 16.28
CA PRO A 529 -23.69 -34.26 14.89
C PRO A 529 -24.31 -33.00 14.28
N GLU A 530 -25.08 -32.26 15.08
CA GLU A 530 -25.72 -31.00 14.63
C GLU A 530 -24.68 -29.94 14.28
N GLN A 531 -23.64 -29.80 15.10
CA GLN A 531 -22.56 -28.82 14.89
C GLN A 531 -21.71 -29.18 13.67
N LEU A 532 -21.41 -30.48 13.44
CA LEU A 532 -20.74 -30.92 12.23
C LEU A 532 -21.56 -30.62 10.98
N ARG A 533 -22.86 -30.86 11.02
CA ARG A 533 -23.80 -30.55 9.93
C ARG A 533 -23.90 -29.06 9.69
N GLU A 534 -24.03 -28.27 10.76
CA GLU A 534 -24.05 -26.79 10.67
C GLU A 534 -22.77 -26.24 10.05
N MET A 535 -21.62 -26.76 10.45
CA MET A 535 -20.34 -26.38 9.90
C MET A 535 -20.29 -26.64 8.39
N GLY A 536 -20.67 -27.83 7.94
CA GLY A 536 -20.76 -28.17 6.52
C GLY A 536 -21.74 -27.29 5.76
N ALA A 537 -22.95 -27.08 6.29
CA ALA A 537 -23.98 -26.24 5.68
C ALA A 537 -23.55 -24.77 5.54
N ARG A 538 -22.91 -24.20 6.58
CA ARG A 538 -22.36 -22.84 6.53
C ARG A 538 -21.29 -22.70 5.45
N TYR A 539 -20.41 -23.68 5.33
CA TYR A 539 -19.38 -23.69 4.29
C TYR A 539 -20.01 -23.79 2.90
N VAL A 540 -20.93 -24.72 2.68
CA VAL A 540 -21.65 -24.90 1.40
C VAL A 540 -22.37 -23.61 1.00
N LYS A 541 -23.03 -22.93 1.95
CA LYS A 541 -23.68 -21.63 1.70
C LYS A 541 -22.69 -20.56 1.23
N ARG A 542 -21.53 -20.46 1.87
CA ARG A 542 -20.47 -19.49 1.47
C ARG A 542 -19.90 -19.86 0.10
N LEU A 543 -19.60 -21.13 -0.11
CA LEU A 543 -19.09 -21.62 -1.38
C LEU A 543 -20.06 -21.37 -2.55
N GLY A 544 -21.36 -21.46 -2.30
CA GLY A 544 -22.42 -21.17 -3.28
C GLY A 544 -22.43 -19.72 -3.77
N ALA A 545 -21.79 -18.79 -3.05
CA ALA A 545 -21.65 -17.41 -3.52
C ALA A 545 -20.70 -17.27 -4.73
N TYR A 546 -19.80 -18.24 -4.94
CA TYR A 546 -18.87 -18.21 -6.08
C TYR A 546 -19.52 -18.69 -7.39
N SER A 547 -20.58 -19.49 -7.34
CA SER A 547 -21.38 -19.86 -8.50
C SER A 547 -22.73 -20.43 -8.06
N THR A 548 -23.81 -19.99 -8.72
CA THR A 548 -25.17 -20.48 -8.52
C THR A 548 -25.56 -21.59 -9.50
N THR A 549 -24.71 -21.87 -10.49
CA THR A 549 -25.00 -22.80 -11.59
C THR A 549 -24.06 -24.02 -11.66
N ALA A 550 -22.91 -23.96 -11.01
CA ALA A 550 -21.95 -25.03 -11.02
C ALA A 550 -22.43 -26.26 -10.22
N GLU A 551 -22.24 -27.47 -10.75
CA GLU A 551 -22.49 -28.73 -10.01
C GLU A 551 -21.40 -28.98 -8.96
N ARG A 552 -20.19 -28.46 -9.20
CA ARG A 552 -19.01 -28.57 -8.33
C ARG A 552 -18.28 -27.25 -8.23
N ILE A 553 -17.73 -26.95 -7.07
CA ILE A 553 -16.89 -25.78 -6.83
C ILE A 553 -15.61 -26.23 -6.16
N THR A 554 -14.44 -25.83 -6.74
CA THR A 554 -13.16 -26.16 -6.14
C THR A 554 -12.78 -25.16 -5.05
N ASN A 555 -12.18 -25.64 -3.99
CA ASN A 555 -11.36 -24.89 -3.05
C ASN A 555 -9.93 -25.45 -3.17
N LYS A 556 -9.07 -24.70 -3.81
CA LYS A 556 -7.67 -25.08 -3.97
C LYS A 556 -6.83 -24.29 -2.95
N MET A 557 -6.82 -24.76 -1.72
CA MET A 557 -5.97 -24.22 -0.65
C MET A 557 -4.93 -25.29 -0.27
N PRO A 558 -3.64 -25.09 -0.62
CA PRO A 558 -2.62 -26.07 -0.31
C PRO A 558 -2.62 -26.53 1.14
N SER A 559 -2.72 -25.61 2.09
CA SER A 559 -2.72 -25.89 3.54
C SER A 559 -3.97 -26.63 4.06
N SER A 560 -4.98 -26.87 3.22
CA SER A 560 -6.16 -27.67 3.63
C SER A 560 -5.82 -29.10 4.03
N PHE A 561 -4.57 -29.56 3.83
CA PHE A 561 -4.12 -30.84 4.37
C PHE A 561 -4.19 -30.91 5.91
N PHE A 562 -4.17 -29.78 6.61
CA PHE A 562 -4.42 -29.73 8.04
C PHE A 562 -5.86 -30.12 8.40
N TYR A 563 -6.82 -29.87 7.52
CA TYR A 563 -8.25 -29.99 7.77
C TYR A 563 -8.90 -31.23 7.14
N VAL A 564 -8.14 -32.12 6.55
CA VAL A 564 -8.66 -33.29 5.79
C VAL A 564 -9.67 -34.12 6.61
N GLY A 565 -9.34 -34.41 7.87
CA GLY A 565 -10.27 -35.14 8.76
C GLY A 565 -11.55 -34.37 9.05
N LEU A 566 -11.44 -33.08 9.32
CA LEU A 566 -12.60 -32.21 9.57
C LEU A 566 -13.48 -32.05 8.32
N ILE A 567 -12.86 -31.89 7.14
CA ILE A 567 -13.55 -31.86 5.84
C ILE A 567 -14.35 -33.15 5.65
N HIS A 568 -13.72 -34.31 5.88
CA HIS A 568 -14.40 -35.60 5.74
C HIS A 568 -15.57 -35.76 6.69
N LEU A 569 -15.47 -35.26 7.94
CA LEU A 569 -16.55 -35.36 8.93
C LEU A 569 -17.67 -34.35 8.67
N ALA A 570 -17.34 -33.09 8.38
CA ALA A 570 -18.33 -32.03 8.17
C ALA A 570 -19.00 -32.10 6.78
N LEU A 571 -18.32 -32.63 5.79
CA LEU A 571 -18.73 -32.68 4.37
C LEU A 571 -18.47 -34.06 3.75
N PRO A 572 -19.18 -35.12 4.19
CA PRO A 572 -18.91 -36.50 3.73
C PRO A 572 -19.14 -36.71 2.22
N GLY A 573 -19.87 -35.81 1.57
CA GLY A 573 -20.08 -35.81 0.12
C GLY A 573 -19.03 -35.08 -0.69
N ALA A 574 -18.13 -34.32 -0.05
CA ALA A 574 -17.04 -33.59 -0.72
C ALA A 574 -16.01 -34.54 -1.35
N ARG A 575 -15.31 -34.06 -2.36
CA ARG A 575 -14.15 -34.75 -2.95
C ARG A 575 -12.87 -34.10 -2.45
N ILE A 576 -11.90 -34.91 -2.07
CA ILE A 576 -10.58 -34.47 -1.59
C ILE A 576 -9.52 -34.99 -2.55
N ILE A 577 -8.73 -34.09 -3.13
CA ILE A 577 -7.64 -34.41 -4.06
C ILE A 577 -6.34 -33.93 -3.45
N HIS A 578 -5.43 -34.87 -3.21
CA HIS A 578 -4.09 -34.60 -2.71
C HIS A 578 -3.09 -34.66 -3.86
N THR A 579 -2.42 -33.53 -4.15
CA THR A 579 -1.33 -33.51 -5.13
C THR A 579 0.00 -33.75 -4.45
N ARG A 580 0.74 -34.76 -4.95
CA ARG A 580 2.06 -35.13 -4.45
C ARG A 580 3.10 -34.94 -5.55
N ARG A 581 4.25 -34.38 -5.22
CA ARG A 581 5.38 -34.19 -6.13
C ARG A 581 6.66 -34.61 -5.42
N ASN A 582 7.73 -34.89 -6.20
CA ASN A 582 9.05 -35.16 -5.64
C ASN A 582 9.39 -34.17 -4.52
N PRO A 583 9.79 -34.66 -3.32
CA PRO A 583 10.05 -33.83 -2.16
C PRO A 583 11.05 -32.70 -2.40
N ILE A 584 12.19 -33.03 -3.05
CA ILE A 584 13.27 -32.06 -3.28
C ILE A 584 12.82 -31.01 -4.29
N ASP A 585 12.18 -31.40 -5.41
CA ASP A 585 11.64 -30.47 -6.39
C ASP A 585 10.59 -29.53 -5.79
N THR A 586 9.74 -30.03 -4.89
CA THR A 586 8.73 -29.25 -4.19
C THR A 586 9.39 -28.19 -3.29
N CYS A 587 10.32 -28.63 -2.45
CA CYS A 587 11.02 -27.74 -1.51
C CYS A 587 11.86 -26.68 -2.24
N VAL A 588 12.64 -27.08 -3.27
CA VAL A 588 13.41 -26.13 -4.09
C VAL A 588 12.46 -25.12 -4.78
N SER A 589 11.33 -25.61 -5.30
CA SER A 589 10.35 -24.72 -5.93
C SER A 589 9.70 -23.74 -4.93
N CYS A 590 9.58 -24.09 -3.65
CA CYS A 590 9.18 -23.17 -2.60
C CYS A 590 10.30 -22.18 -2.27
N PHE A 591 11.53 -22.66 -2.06
CA PHE A 591 12.68 -21.83 -1.70
C PHE A 591 13.04 -20.78 -2.75
N THR A 592 12.74 -21.03 -4.02
CA THR A 592 12.98 -20.09 -5.14
C THR A 592 11.89 -19.02 -5.28
N LYS A 593 10.89 -18.96 -4.39
CA LYS A 593 9.77 -18.01 -4.46
C LYS A 593 9.65 -17.16 -3.20
N LEU A 594 9.48 -15.86 -3.41
CA LEU A 594 9.02 -14.96 -2.38
C LEU A 594 7.49 -15.04 -2.32
N PHE A 595 6.96 -15.65 -1.26
CA PHE A 595 5.52 -15.76 -1.06
C PHE A 595 4.94 -14.50 -0.40
N VAL A 596 3.75 -14.14 -0.84
CA VAL A 596 2.88 -13.18 -0.14
C VAL A 596 2.01 -13.98 0.81
N GLY A 597 2.32 -13.99 2.12
CA GLY A 597 1.55 -14.68 3.16
C GLY A 597 2.32 -15.76 3.93
N ALA A 598 1.59 -16.61 4.64
CA ALA A 598 2.05 -17.42 5.76
C ALA A 598 2.80 -18.74 5.41
N GLN A 599 3.75 -18.72 4.47
CA GLN A 599 4.65 -19.85 4.22
C GLN A 599 5.99 -19.68 4.97
N ASN A 600 5.92 -19.31 6.25
CA ASN A 600 7.08 -18.91 7.07
C ASN A 600 8.19 -19.98 7.17
N TYR A 601 7.83 -21.25 7.00
CA TYR A 601 8.74 -22.40 6.97
C TYR A 601 9.61 -22.50 5.71
N ALA A 602 9.34 -21.69 4.67
CA ALA A 602 9.92 -21.87 3.33
C ALA A 602 11.29 -21.19 3.15
N TYR A 603 11.77 -20.40 4.12
CA TYR A 603 12.88 -19.47 3.95
C TYR A 603 14.20 -19.93 4.58
N GLU A 604 14.24 -21.14 5.14
CA GLU A 604 15.45 -21.83 5.61
C GLU A 604 15.37 -23.31 5.16
N LEU A 605 16.47 -23.84 4.64
CA LEU A 605 16.46 -25.16 3.97
C LEU A 605 16.15 -26.31 4.94
N SER A 606 16.74 -26.28 6.13
CA SER A 606 16.52 -27.33 7.13
C SER A 606 15.12 -27.25 7.74
N GLU A 607 14.62 -26.04 8.03
CA GLU A 607 13.24 -25.80 8.50
C GLU A 607 12.23 -26.31 7.47
N LEU A 608 12.46 -26.00 6.18
CA LEU A 608 11.62 -26.45 5.07
C LEU A 608 11.64 -27.99 4.93
N GLY A 609 12.81 -28.61 5.11
CA GLY A 609 12.94 -30.08 5.08
C GLY A 609 12.19 -30.74 6.23
N ARG A 610 12.35 -30.22 7.46
CA ARG A 610 11.62 -30.71 8.64
C ARG A 610 10.11 -30.52 8.51
N TYR A 611 9.67 -29.35 8.01
CA TYR A 611 8.26 -29.10 7.75
C TYR A 611 7.69 -30.11 6.72
N TYR A 612 8.42 -30.36 5.62
CA TYR A 612 8.00 -31.33 4.61
C TYR A 612 7.87 -32.74 5.22
N ARG A 613 8.80 -33.16 6.07
CA ARG A 613 8.71 -34.44 6.79
C ARG A 613 7.43 -34.54 7.61
N ARG A 614 7.09 -33.51 8.40
CA ARG A 614 5.86 -33.47 9.20
C ARG A 614 4.60 -33.51 8.35
N TYR A 615 4.62 -32.80 7.21
CA TYR A 615 3.55 -32.87 6.23
C TYR A 615 3.39 -34.29 5.67
N ASP A 616 4.45 -34.98 5.26
CA ASP A 616 4.38 -36.33 4.72
C ASP A 616 3.87 -37.34 5.76
N GLU A 617 4.30 -37.22 7.02
CA GLU A 617 3.79 -37.99 8.17
C GLU A 617 2.29 -37.75 8.38
N LEU A 618 1.81 -36.53 8.27
CA LEU A 618 0.38 -36.22 8.38
C LEU A 618 -0.41 -36.80 7.19
N MET A 619 0.11 -36.73 5.98
CA MET A 619 -0.54 -37.34 4.84
C MET A 619 -0.58 -38.88 4.93
N ALA A 620 0.48 -39.51 5.46
CA ALA A 620 0.49 -40.94 5.79
C ALA A 620 -0.59 -41.28 6.86
N HIS A 621 -0.75 -40.43 7.87
CA HIS A 621 -1.82 -40.57 8.86
C HIS A 621 -3.21 -40.51 8.23
N TRP A 622 -3.48 -39.54 7.33
CA TRP A 622 -4.76 -39.46 6.65
C TRP A 622 -5.07 -40.69 5.80
N ARG A 623 -4.07 -41.25 5.09
CA ARG A 623 -4.24 -42.55 4.34
C ARG A 623 -4.65 -43.68 5.24
N ARG A 624 -4.19 -43.72 6.47
CA ARG A 624 -4.48 -44.79 7.45
C ARG A 624 -5.84 -44.66 8.11
N VAL A 625 -6.26 -43.43 8.46
CA VAL A 625 -7.47 -43.20 9.27
C VAL A 625 -8.72 -42.97 8.44
N LEU A 626 -8.59 -42.51 7.20
CA LEU A 626 -9.74 -42.27 6.32
C LEU A 626 -10.16 -43.55 5.62
N PRO A 627 -11.46 -43.72 5.28
CA PRO A 627 -11.94 -44.82 4.46
C PRO A 627 -11.25 -44.85 3.09
N ALA A 628 -11.06 -46.02 2.53
CA ALA A 628 -10.54 -46.19 1.18
C ALA A 628 -11.36 -45.39 0.15
N GLY A 629 -10.70 -44.64 -0.71
CA GLY A 629 -11.35 -43.79 -1.73
C GLY A 629 -11.88 -42.44 -1.22
N ALA A 630 -11.72 -42.10 0.06
CA ALA A 630 -12.10 -40.77 0.58
C ALA A 630 -11.20 -39.64 0.02
N MET A 631 -9.98 -39.95 -0.35
CA MET A 631 -9.01 -39.04 -0.94
C MET A 631 -8.35 -39.63 -2.18
N LEU A 632 -8.30 -38.86 -3.27
CA LEU A 632 -7.55 -39.24 -4.48
C LEU A 632 -6.13 -38.68 -4.39
N GLU A 633 -5.11 -39.50 -4.47
CA GLU A 633 -3.72 -39.06 -4.66
C GLU A 633 -3.39 -38.88 -6.14
N VAL A 634 -2.84 -37.72 -6.47
CA VAL A 634 -2.39 -37.38 -7.83
C VAL A 634 -0.89 -37.10 -7.79
N PRO A 635 -0.05 -38.07 -8.22
CA PRO A 635 1.37 -37.85 -8.42
C PRO A 635 1.58 -36.88 -9.58
N TYR A 636 2.23 -35.75 -9.31
CA TYR A 636 2.45 -34.67 -10.30
C TYR A 636 3.24 -35.19 -11.52
N GLU A 637 4.28 -35.98 -11.29
CA GLU A 637 5.12 -36.53 -12.34
C GLU A 637 4.31 -37.42 -13.27
N ALA A 638 3.49 -38.30 -12.70
CA ALA A 638 2.61 -39.19 -13.47
C ALA A 638 1.54 -38.42 -14.25
N LEU A 639 0.95 -37.39 -13.63
CA LEU A 639 -0.01 -36.49 -14.30
C LEU A 639 0.63 -35.77 -15.49
N VAL A 640 1.88 -35.33 -15.37
CA VAL A 640 2.61 -34.64 -16.45
C VAL A 640 3.09 -35.64 -17.53
N GLU A 641 3.43 -36.86 -17.16
CA GLU A 641 3.91 -37.89 -18.08
C GLU A 641 2.80 -38.51 -18.91
N ASP A 642 1.66 -38.80 -18.29
CA ASP A 642 0.49 -39.46 -18.88
C ASP A 642 -0.78 -38.65 -18.60
N PHE A 643 -0.87 -37.47 -19.26
CA PHE A 643 -1.78 -36.42 -18.91
C PHE A 643 -3.28 -36.78 -19.05
N GLU A 644 -3.70 -37.32 -20.21
CA GLU A 644 -5.12 -37.57 -20.48
C GLU A 644 -5.71 -38.62 -19.54
N PRO A 645 -5.10 -39.78 -19.32
CA PRO A 645 -5.61 -40.77 -18.39
C PRO A 645 -5.76 -40.24 -16.97
N TRP A 646 -4.81 -39.44 -16.50
CA TRP A 646 -4.90 -38.83 -15.19
C TRP A 646 -5.99 -37.73 -15.12
N ALA A 647 -6.13 -36.89 -16.15
CA ALA A 647 -7.21 -35.92 -16.23
C ALA A 647 -8.58 -36.62 -16.19
N ARG A 648 -8.77 -37.69 -16.95
CA ARG A 648 -10.01 -38.52 -16.93
C ARG A 648 -10.26 -39.09 -15.54
N ARG A 649 -9.25 -39.63 -14.88
CA ARG A 649 -9.35 -40.20 -13.53
C ARG A 649 -9.74 -39.15 -12.51
N ILE A 650 -9.21 -37.93 -12.61
CA ILE A 650 -9.53 -36.81 -11.73
C ILE A 650 -11.01 -36.41 -11.92
N VAL A 651 -11.48 -36.27 -13.14
CA VAL A 651 -12.87 -35.91 -13.48
C VAL A 651 -13.84 -36.99 -13.01
N ASP A 652 -13.55 -38.26 -13.27
CA ASP A 652 -14.35 -39.41 -12.83
C ASP A 652 -14.43 -39.49 -11.30
N TYR A 653 -13.32 -39.31 -10.59
CA TYR A 653 -13.30 -39.25 -9.13
C TYR A 653 -14.23 -38.16 -8.57
N CYS A 654 -14.36 -37.02 -9.27
CA CYS A 654 -15.28 -35.94 -8.89
C CYS A 654 -16.75 -36.28 -9.19
N GLY A 655 -17.03 -37.44 -9.83
CA GLY A 655 -18.37 -37.86 -10.24
C GLY A 655 -18.94 -37.01 -11.37
N LEU A 656 -18.10 -36.60 -12.29
CA LEU A 656 -18.42 -35.79 -13.46
C LEU A 656 -18.25 -36.63 -14.74
N GLU A 657 -19.08 -36.38 -15.73
CA GLU A 657 -18.87 -36.89 -17.10
C GLU A 657 -17.64 -36.24 -17.70
N TRP A 658 -16.98 -36.92 -18.63
CA TRP A 658 -15.81 -36.36 -19.28
C TRP A 658 -16.14 -35.11 -20.12
N ASP A 659 -15.27 -34.11 -20.08
CA ASP A 659 -15.33 -32.92 -20.91
C ASP A 659 -13.95 -32.65 -21.53
N ASP A 660 -13.86 -32.64 -22.87
CA ASP A 660 -12.60 -32.45 -23.59
C ASP A 660 -11.92 -31.11 -23.31
N ALA A 661 -12.67 -30.08 -22.80
CA ALA A 661 -12.10 -28.84 -22.37
C ALA A 661 -11.05 -28.99 -21.24
N CYS A 662 -11.11 -30.09 -20.49
CA CYS A 662 -10.10 -30.43 -19.49
C CYS A 662 -8.71 -30.67 -20.07
N LEU A 663 -8.59 -31.06 -21.36
CA LEU A 663 -7.30 -31.21 -22.04
C LEU A 663 -6.73 -29.87 -22.50
N ALA A 664 -7.60 -28.91 -22.78
CA ALA A 664 -7.23 -27.55 -23.15
C ALA A 664 -7.20 -26.57 -21.94
N PHE A 665 -6.89 -27.05 -20.75
CA PHE A 665 -6.93 -26.30 -19.48
C PHE A 665 -6.15 -24.98 -19.54
N HIS A 666 -5.12 -24.88 -20.34
CA HIS A 666 -4.27 -23.70 -20.52
C HIS A 666 -4.94 -22.57 -21.30
N GLU A 667 -6.04 -22.83 -22.01
CA GLU A 667 -6.84 -21.85 -22.76
C GLU A 667 -7.94 -21.18 -21.90
N THR A 668 -8.17 -21.69 -20.69
CA THR A 668 -9.20 -21.17 -19.79
C THR A 668 -8.92 -19.73 -19.39
N LYS A 669 -9.91 -18.84 -19.53
CA LYS A 669 -9.76 -17.40 -19.30
C LYS A 669 -10.00 -16.94 -17.85
N ARG A 670 -10.27 -17.86 -16.92
CA ARG A 670 -10.51 -17.51 -15.53
C ARG A 670 -9.29 -16.84 -14.87
N PRO A 671 -9.45 -15.92 -13.92
CA PRO A 671 -8.33 -15.38 -13.12
C PRO A 671 -7.62 -16.49 -12.33
N VAL A 672 -6.28 -16.45 -12.27
CA VAL A 672 -5.47 -17.42 -11.51
C VAL A 672 -4.53 -16.65 -10.58
N ARG A 673 -4.89 -16.61 -9.29
CA ARG A 673 -4.15 -15.91 -8.22
C ARG A 673 -3.23 -16.85 -7.48
N THR A 674 -2.14 -17.28 -8.09
CA THR A 674 -1.15 -18.14 -7.43
C THR A 674 0.24 -17.90 -7.99
N ALA A 675 1.26 -18.34 -7.25
CA ALA A 675 2.65 -18.34 -7.70
C ALA A 675 2.91 -19.20 -8.96
N SER A 676 1.91 -19.97 -9.41
CA SER A 676 1.98 -20.85 -10.58
C SER A 676 1.15 -20.33 -11.78
N ALA A 677 0.60 -19.11 -11.71
CA ALA A 677 -0.32 -18.56 -12.73
C ALA A 677 0.25 -18.64 -14.16
N SER A 678 1.51 -18.26 -14.36
CA SER A 678 2.17 -18.30 -15.66
C SER A 678 2.45 -19.73 -16.17
N GLN A 679 2.56 -20.70 -15.26
CA GLN A 679 2.86 -22.10 -15.61
C GLN A 679 1.63 -22.83 -16.15
N VAL A 680 0.47 -22.62 -15.53
CA VAL A 680 -0.78 -23.31 -15.91
C VAL A 680 -1.47 -22.69 -17.14
N ARG A 681 -0.91 -21.64 -17.71
CA ARG A 681 -1.34 -21.00 -18.96
C ARG A 681 -0.56 -21.49 -20.19
N ARG A 682 0.20 -22.55 -20.02
CA ARG A 682 0.96 -23.20 -21.09
C ARG A 682 0.53 -24.66 -21.18
N PRO A 683 0.63 -25.30 -22.36
CA PRO A 683 0.47 -26.72 -22.45
C PRO A 683 1.39 -27.46 -21.47
N ILE A 684 1.05 -28.72 -21.14
CA ILE A 684 1.86 -29.54 -20.24
C ILE A 684 3.32 -29.55 -20.70
N PHE A 685 4.24 -29.34 -19.76
CA PHE A 685 5.69 -29.37 -20.00
C PHE A 685 6.41 -30.13 -18.90
N LYS A 686 7.48 -30.88 -19.30
CA LYS A 686 8.24 -31.76 -18.38
C LYS A 686 9.43 -31.05 -17.70
N SER A 687 9.79 -29.85 -18.11
CA SER A 687 11.00 -29.14 -17.64
C SER A 687 10.96 -28.71 -16.17
N SER A 688 9.85 -28.92 -15.49
CA SER A 688 9.72 -28.71 -14.04
C SER A 688 10.15 -29.91 -13.20
N ILE A 689 10.28 -31.10 -13.80
CA ILE A 689 10.70 -32.33 -13.12
C ILE A 689 12.22 -32.36 -13.07
N GLY A 690 12.78 -32.66 -11.90
CA GLY A 690 14.23 -32.79 -11.70
C GLY A 690 14.99 -31.44 -11.68
N ARG A 691 14.31 -30.32 -11.56
CA ARG A 691 14.98 -29.01 -11.50
C ARG A 691 15.95 -28.86 -10.34
N TRP A 692 15.72 -29.57 -9.25
CA TRP A 692 16.60 -29.58 -8.09
C TRP A 692 18.02 -30.06 -8.41
N LEU A 693 18.18 -30.93 -9.48
CA LEU A 693 19.48 -31.48 -9.90
C LEU A 693 20.50 -30.34 -10.20
N ALA A 694 20.03 -29.20 -10.68
CA ALA A 694 20.86 -28.05 -10.95
C ALA A 694 21.49 -27.42 -9.68
N TYR A 695 20.95 -27.71 -8.51
CA TYR A 695 21.40 -27.21 -7.20
C TYR A 695 21.86 -28.32 -6.26
N LYS A 696 21.98 -29.58 -6.75
CA LYS A 696 22.16 -30.80 -5.95
C LYS A 696 23.22 -30.65 -4.85
N ASP A 697 24.40 -30.13 -5.19
CA ASP A 697 25.52 -30.01 -4.27
C ASP A 697 25.34 -28.90 -3.20
N LEU A 698 24.31 -28.07 -3.34
CA LEU A 698 23.97 -26.96 -2.46
C LEU A 698 22.79 -27.26 -1.54
N LEU A 699 22.14 -28.42 -1.71
CA LEU A 699 20.89 -28.80 -1.03
C LEU A 699 21.09 -29.76 0.14
N GLU A 700 22.34 -30.02 0.56
CA GLU A 700 22.62 -30.95 1.68
C GLU A 700 21.78 -30.65 2.94
N PRO A 701 21.63 -29.37 3.41
CA PRO A 701 20.83 -29.05 4.59
C PRO A 701 19.36 -29.46 4.45
N LEU A 702 18.79 -29.32 3.25
CA LEU A 702 17.42 -29.73 2.94
C LEU A 702 17.30 -31.26 2.88
N ILE A 703 18.16 -31.92 2.08
CA ILE A 703 18.07 -33.37 1.79
C ILE A 703 18.22 -34.20 3.07
N LYS A 704 19.04 -33.77 3.99
CA LYS A 704 19.29 -34.42 5.29
C LYS A 704 18.03 -34.49 6.16
N GLU A 705 17.13 -33.53 6.01
CA GLU A 705 15.91 -33.40 6.77
C GLU A 705 14.68 -34.03 6.10
N LEU A 706 14.74 -34.34 4.81
CA LEU A 706 13.63 -34.96 4.07
C LEU A 706 13.44 -36.44 4.48
N PRO A 707 12.23 -37.03 4.28
CA PRO A 707 12.00 -38.45 4.47
C PRO A 707 12.94 -39.27 3.58
N ARG A 708 13.54 -40.34 4.11
CA ARG A 708 14.36 -41.27 3.30
C ARG A 708 13.49 -42.06 2.36
N GLU A 709 14.01 -42.36 1.17
CA GLU A 709 13.33 -43.26 0.23
C GLU A 709 13.09 -44.62 0.91
N GLY A 710 11.81 -45.01 1.04
CA GLY A 710 11.40 -46.25 1.71
C GLY A 710 10.74 -46.04 3.10
N GLU A 711 10.99 -44.94 3.84
CA GLU A 711 10.33 -44.70 5.13
C GLU A 711 8.84 -44.33 4.94
N SER A 712 8.48 -43.64 3.86
CA SER A 712 7.09 -43.30 3.48
C SER A 712 6.27 -44.50 2.99
N ALA A 713 6.91 -45.57 2.54
CA ALA A 713 6.26 -46.79 2.02
C ALA A 713 6.06 -47.89 3.09
N ALA A 714 6.79 -47.82 4.21
CA ALA A 714 6.74 -48.84 5.26
C ALA A 714 5.57 -48.72 6.22
N THR A 715 4.69 -47.73 6.02
CA THR A 715 3.47 -47.49 6.83
C THR A 715 2.18 -47.59 6.02
N SER A 716 2.23 -48.23 4.85
CA SER A 716 1.06 -48.54 4.01
C SER A 716 0.40 -49.88 4.38
#